data_55bc2044f5eccd45099ec351f1c3def2
#
_entry.id   55bc2044f5eccd45099ec351f1c3def2
#
_cell.length_a   1.000
_cell.length_b   1.000
_cell.length_c   1.000
_cell.angle_alpha   90.00
_cell.angle_beta   90.00
_cell.angle_gamma   90.00
#
_symmetry.space_group_name_H-M   'P 1'
#
loop_
_entity.id
_entity.type
_entity.pdbx_description
1 polymer ?
#
loop_
_entity_poly.entity_id
_entity_poly.type
_entity_poly.pdbx_seq_one_letter_code
_entity_poly.pdbx_strand_id
1 'polypeptide(L)'
;MKTTEIRQKFLQFFQSKGHTIVPSSSLVPGNDPTLLFTNSGMVQFKDVFTGKDHRAYTRATSSQRSVRAGGKHNDLENVGYTARHHTFFEMLGNFSFGDYFKRDAIAFAWEMLTGVYGLPKEKLWVTVYQEDDEAFGIWEKEIGVPRERIIRIGDNKGARYASDNFWQMADTGPCGPCTEIFFDHGPEIWGGPPGSPEEDGDRYIEIWNLVFMQFERDAAGNMTPLPKPCVDTGMGLERIAAVLQHVHSNYEIDLFVALIAAAARETGCKDLANNSLKVIADHIRACCFLVVDGVIPSNEGRGYVLRRIVRRALRHGYKLGQTQPFFYRMVPDLVQQMGDAYPELAKNASRVEQVLRQEEERFGETLEHGMKILDAALAALPAAKKDAAQMLDGHTLFTLYDTYGFPLDLTADICRERGVDVDQAGFDAAMERQRDQARAAGKFKMAEGLSYVGDQTQFEGYEHLQLTGKVLALYVGGTQVERIAAGQEAIVVLDRTPFYAESGGQAGDSGILTHDASVFQVLDTQKIQPGVFGHHGRLASGSLEAGVTVMATVDAEQRARTIRNHSATHLMHKALREVLGAHVQQRGSLVDADKTRFDFAHDAPLSNDEILRVEQIVNAEVLSNQAAVAQVMSYDDAVKGGAMALFGEKYGDTVRVLDIGFSRELCGGTHVARTGDIGLFKVVSEGGVAAGVRRIEALTGGNALAWVQNLNATVQRAAAALKTQPAELPDRIGMLQEQLKAVEKDLEQARAKLASSAGHALTEQAVEMPAGFKLLVTEVKGVDPKDLRAMADQIKDRLKSAVVLLATSSADGKISVVGGVTADISNKIKAGDLVGFVAAQIGGKGGGRPDMAMGGGTDLATLPSALASVRGWVESK
;
A
#
# COMPACT_ATOMS: atom_id res chain seq x y z
N MET A 1 -0.08 -34.11 -22.88
CA MET A 1 -0.97 -34.13 -21.68
C MET A 1 -1.18 -32.69 -21.23
N LYS A 2 -2.42 -32.25 -20.96
CA LYS A 2 -2.67 -30.86 -20.52
C LYS A 2 -2.28 -30.67 -19.06
N THR A 3 -1.91 -29.44 -18.68
CA THR A 3 -1.51 -29.09 -17.31
C THR A 3 -2.57 -29.47 -16.26
N THR A 4 -3.86 -29.27 -16.56
CA THR A 4 -4.98 -29.68 -15.70
C THR A 4 -5.06 -31.20 -15.50
N GLU A 5 -4.78 -31.98 -16.54
CA GLU A 5 -4.78 -33.45 -16.51
C GLU A 5 -3.58 -33.96 -15.69
N ILE A 6 -2.42 -33.34 -15.81
CA ILE A 6 -1.22 -33.67 -15.05
C ILE A 6 -1.49 -33.55 -13.56
N ARG A 7 -2.03 -32.39 -13.14
CA ARG A 7 -2.41 -32.11 -11.74
C ARG A 7 -3.38 -33.18 -11.21
N GLN A 8 -4.42 -33.47 -11.98
CA GLN A 8 -5.45 -34.42 -11.56
C GLN A 8 -4.90 -35.85 -11.45
N LYS A 9 -4.08 -36.29 -12.38
CA LYS A 9 -3.45 -37.63 -12.34
C LYS A 9 -2.53 -37.77 -11.14
N PHE A 10 -1.77 -36.74 -10.79
CA PHE A 10 -0.92 -36.74 -9.60
C PHE A 10 -1.75 -36.97 -8.32
N LEU A 11 -2.77 -36.15 -8.12
CA LEU A 11 -3.63 -36.24 -6.94
C LEU A 11 -4.36 -37.60 -6.85
N GLN A 12 -4.89 -38.09 -7.96
CA GLN A 12 -5.58 -39.38 -8.03
C GLN A 12 -4.63 -40.56 -7.80
N PHE A 13 -3.39 -40.49 -8.32
CA PHE A 13 -2.40 -41.55 -8.08
C PHE A 13 -2.08 -41.64 -6.58
N PHE A 14 -1.78 -40.55 -5.91
CA PHE A 14 -1.48 -40.58 -4.49
C PHE A 14 -2.71 -40.89 -3.64
N GLN A 15 -3.90 -40.50 -4.06
CA GLN A 15 -5.14 -40.96 -3.43
C GLN A 15 -5.27 -42.48 -3.49
N SER A 16 -4.93 -43.10 -4.63
CA SER A 16 -4.92 -44.58 -4.76
C SER A 16 -3.87 -45.25 -3.87
N LYS A 17 -2.83 -44.50 -3.44
CA LYS A 17 -1.82 -44.98 -2.47
C LYS A 17 -2.20 -44.65 -1.01
N GLY A 18 -3.44 -44.25 -0.73
CA GLY A 18 -3.97 -43.97 0.59
C GLY A 18 -3.70 -42.56 1.12
N HIS A 19 -3.33 -41.61 0.27
CA HIS A 19 -3.16 -40.20 0.66
C HIS A 19 -4.50 -39.47 0.62
N THR A 20 -4.72 -38.59 1.61
CA THR A 20 -5.84 -37.67 1.60
C THR A 20 -5.51 -36.50 0.70
N ILE A 21 -6.37 -36.16 -0.26
CA ILE A 21 -6.23 -34.95 -1.06
C ILE A 21 -6.58 -33.76 -0.17
N VAL A 22 -5.58 -32.88 0.04
CA VAL A 22 -5.71 -31.66 0.84
C VAL A 22 -5.68 -30.45 -0.09
N PRO A 23 -6.65 -29.53 0.01
CA PRO A 23 -6.66 -28.30 -0.79
C PRO A 23 -5.39 -27.48 -0.58
N SER A 24 -5.05 -26.65 -1.57
CA SER A 24 -3.99 -25.65 -1.43
C SER A 24 -4.31 -24.71 -0.27
N SER A 25 -3.34 -24.47 0.60
CA SER A 25 -3.45 -23.40 1.60
C SER A 25 -3.35 -22.02 0.95
N SER A 26 -3.70 -20.99 1.72
CA SER A 26 -3.49 -19.59 1.32
C SER A 26 -2.01 -19.31 1.02
N LEU A 27 -1.77 -18.41 0.06
CA LEU A 27 -0.44 -17.85 -0.19
C LEU A 27 0.07 -16.98 0.97
N VAL A 28 -0.83 -16.57 1.87
CA VAL A 28 -0.51 -15.85 3.10
C VAL A 28 -0.46 -16.85 4.26
N PRO A 29 0.74 -17.23 4.74
CA PRO A 29 0.86 -18.21 5.80
C PRO A 29 0.30 -17.65 7.11
N GLY A 30 -0.61 -18.41 7.75
CA GLY A 30 -1.29 -17.99 8.99
C GLY A 30 -0.39 -18.06 10.24
N ASN A 31 0.52 -19.05 10.28
CA ASN A 31 1.24 -19.42 11.51
C ASN A 31 2.77 -19.21 11.41
N ASP A 32 3.28 -18.59 10.36
CA ASP A 32 4.72 -18.34 10.22
C ASP A 32 5.03 -16.87 9.89
N PRO A 33 5.37 -16.05 10.89
CA PRO A 33 5.72 -14.64 10.68
C PRO A 33 7.06 -14.44 9.95
N THR A 34 7.88 -15.49 9.81
CA THR A 34 9.18 -15.42 9.10
C THR A 34 9.03 -15.53 7.59
N LEU A 35 7.88 -16.00 7.09
CA LEU A 35 7.58 -16.15 5.68
C LEU A 35 6.63 -15.05 5.20
N LEU A 36 7.01 -14.37 4.13
CA LEU A 36 6.12 -13.44 3.44
C LEU A 36 4.97 -14.18 2.76
N PHE A 37 5.28 -15.25 2.03
CA PHE A 37 4.32 -16.06 1.29
C PHE A 37 4.59 -17.54 1.47
N THR A 38 3.58 -18.36 1.25
CA THR A 38 3.70 -19.81 1.09
C THR A 38 4.55 -20.09 -0.14
N ASN A 39 5.72 -20.65 0.06
CA ASN A 39 6.76 -20.87 -0.97
C ASN A 39 6.99 -22.35 -1.30
N SER A 40 6.31 -23.26 -0.60
CA SER A 40 6.41 -24.71 -0.81
C SER A 40 5.18 -25.47 -0.26
N GLY A 41 5.02 -26.72 -0.67
CA GLY A 41 3.90 -27.58 -0.27
C GLY A 41 3.84 -27.90 1.21
N MET A 42 4.99 -27.94 1.88
CA MET A 42 5.08 -28.32 3.28
C MET A 42 4.62 -27.23 4.27
N VAL A 43 4.51 -25.97 3.84
CA VAL A 43 4.25 -24.85 4.77
C VAL A 43 2.96 -25.07 5.58
N GLN A 44 1.91 -25.60 4.94
CA GLN A 44 0.66 -25.91 5.63
C GLN A 44 0.74 -27.10 6.60
N PHE A 45 1.81 -27.90 6.54
CA PHE A 45 2.02 -29.11 7.35
C PHE A 45 3.18 -28.97 8.35
N LYS A 46 3.78 -27.79 8.48
CA LYS A 46 4.94 -27.56 9.36
C LYS A 46 4.73 -28.10 10.77
N ASP A 47 3.60 -27.78 11.38
CA ASP A 47 3.28 -28.20 12.74
C ASP A 47 2.92 -29.69 12.84
N VAL A 48 2.46 -30.30 11.73
CA VAL A 48 2.22 -31.75 11.66
C VAL A 48 3.55 -32.52 11.66
N PHE A 49 4.55 -32.04 10.93
CA PHE A 49 5.89 -32.64 10.90
C PHE A 49 6.58 -32.61 12.28
N THR A 50 6.39 -31.55 13.03
CA THR A 50 6.95 -31.39 14.37
C THR A 50 6.12 -32.06 15.48
N GLY A 51 4.95 -32.62 15.13
CA GLY A 51 4.04 -33.28 16.08
C GLY A 51 3.23 -32.31 16.94
N LYS A 52 3.25 -31.01 16.62
CA LYS A 52 2.45 -29.97 17.32
C LYS A 52 0.98 -29.95 16.87
N ASP A 53 0.71 -30.33 15.62
CA ASP A 53 -0.65 -30.48 15.06
C ASP A 53 -0.91 -31.96 14.73
N HIS A 54 -2.14 -32.42 14.98
CA HIS A 54 -2.56 -33.78 14.70
C HIS A 54 -3.72 -33.77 13.70
N ARG A 55 -3.51 -34.42 12.55
CA ARG A 55 -4.53 -34.56 11.52
C ARG A 55 -5.17 -35.96 11.60
N ALA A 56 -6.37 -36.08 11.06
CA ALA A 56 -7.09 -37.33 10.98
C ALA A 56 -6.47 -38.33 9.96
N TYR A 57 -5.38 -37.94 9.29
CA TYR A 57 -4.68 -38.73 8.27
C TYR A 57 -3.16 -38.70 8.53
N THR A 58 -2.47 -39.73 8.09
CA THR A 58 -1.01 -39.87 8.15
C THR A 58 -0.32 -39.68 6.81
N ARG A 59 -1.11 -39.58 5.72
CA ARG A 59 -0.66 -39.36 4.35
C ARG A 59 -1.49 -38.27 3.71
N ALA A 60 -0.85 -37.31 3.07
CA ALA A 60 -1.52 -36.22 2.34
C ALA A 60 -0.92 -36.03 0.96
N THR A 61 -1.74 -35.49 0.04
CA THR A 61 -1.28 -35.01 -1.27
C THR A 61 -1.97 -33.70 -1.60
N SER A 62 -1.24 -32.79 -2.23
CA SER A 62 -1.80 -31.48 -2.62
C SER A 62 -1.14 -30.92 -3.88
N SER A 63 -1.84 -30.03 -4.57
CA SER A 63 -1.26 -29.08 -5.51
C SER A 63 -1.26 -27.71 -4.82
N GLN A 64 -0.12 -27.35 -4.25
CA GLN A 64 0.03 -26.12 -3.46
C GLN A 64 0.42 -24.95 -4.34
N ARG A 65 -0.37 -23.89 -4.31
CA ARG A 65 -0.01 -22.58 -4.86
C ARG A 65 1.16 -22.01 -4.08
N SER A 66 2.20 -21.58 -4.77
CA SER A 66 3.42 -21.09 -4.14
C SER A 66 3.88 -19.79 -4.80
N VAL A 67 4.45 -18.86 -4.00
CA VAL A 67 5.00 -17.59 -4.49
C VAL A 67 6.44 -17.41 -4.01
N ARG A 68 7.34 -17.12 -4.96
CA ARG A 68 8.76 -16.80 -4.72
C ARG A 68 9.10 -15.44 -5.36
N ALA A 69 8.69 -14.36 -4.70
CA ALA A 69 8.85 -12.99 -5.18
C ALA A 69 9.33 -12.02 -4.09
N GLY A 70 10.04 -12.53 -3.07
CA GLY A 70 10.58 -11.72 -1.98
C GLY A 70 11.07 -12.57 -0.81
N GLY A 71 11.87 -11.98 0.08
CA GLY A 71 12.52 -12.68 1.17
C GLY A 71 13.70 -13.55 0.72
N LYS A 72 13.94 -14.69 1.39
CA LYS A 72 15.07 -15.61 1.09
C LYS A 72 14.93 -16.29 -0.28
N HIS A 73 13.70 -16.49 -0.76
CA HIS A 73 13.41 -17.10 -2.07
C HIS A 73 12.81 -16.04 -2.98
N ASN A 74 13.59 -15.54 -3.93
CA ASN A 74 13.19 -14.49 -4.84
C ASN A 74 13.63 -14.83 -6.27
N ASP A 75 12.69 -15.31 -7.07
CA ASP A 75 12.92 -15.66 -8.47
C ASP A 75 12.56 -14.52 -9.44
N LEU A 76 12.07 -13.38 -8.93
CA LEU A 76 11.48 -12.30 -9.72
C LEU A 76 12.38 -11.82 -10.87
N GLU A 77 13.68 -11.73 -10.63
CA GLU A 77 14.64 -11.22 -11.63
C GLU A 77 14.85 -12.19 -12.82
N ASN A 78 14.68 -13.49 -12.57
CA ASN A 78 14.87 -14.54 -13.56
C ASN A 78 13.61 -14.77 -14.42
N VAL A 79 12.44 -14.28 -13.97
CA VAL A 79 11.17 -14.47 -14.65
C VAL A 79 11.15 -13.84 -16.02
N GLY A 80 10.83 -14.65 -17.04
CA GLY A 80 10.77 -14.25 -18.44
C GLY A 80 12.12 -14.34 -19.18
N TYR A 81 13.23 -14.56 -18.46
CA TYR A 81 14.60 -14.64 -19.04
C TYR A 81 15.19 -16.04 -18.97
N THR A 82 14.70 -16.88 -18.07
CA THR A 82 15.06 -18.31 -17.98
C THR A 82 13.89 -19.18 -18.38
N ALA A 83 14.14 -20.45 -18.68
CA ALA A 83 13.11 -21.39 -19.11
C ALA A 83 12.21 -21.87 -17.96
N ARG A 84 12.63 -21.73 -16.69
CA ARG A 84 12.11 -22.50 -15.54
C ARG A 84 11.70 -21.70 -14.30
N HIS A 85 11.96 -20.37 -14.23
CA HIS A 85 11.65 -19.58 -13.05
C HIS A 85 10.34 -18.81 -13.18
N HIS A 86 9.57 -18.79 -12.08
CA HIS A 86 8.27 -18.15 -11.98
C HIS A 86 8.11 -17.43 -10.65
N THR A 87 7.33 -16.35 -10.63
CA THR A 87 6.90 -15.73 -9.36
C THR A 87 5.84 -16.58 -8.66
N PHE A 88 4.95 -17.17 -9.43
CA PHE A 88 3.90 -18.08 -8.97
C PHE A 88 4.04 -19.41 -9.69
N PHE A 89 3.96 -20.51 -8.94
CA PHE A 89 3.95 -21.86 -9.50
C PHE A 89 3.12 -22.80 -8.63
N GLU A 90 2.75 -23.94 -9.19
CA GLU A 90 2.07 -24.99 -8.46
C GLU A 90 3.06 -26.10 -8.08
N MET A 91 3.12 -26.40 -6.78
CA MET A 91 3.93 -27.50 -6.27
C MET A 91 3.05 -28.72 -5.97
N LEU A 92 3.21 -29.76 -6.75
CA LEU A 92 2.61 -31.06 -6.50
C LEU A 92 3.41 -31.77 -5.41
N GLY A 93 2.74 -32.18 -4.33
CA GLY A 93 3.41 -32.80 -3.19
C GLY A 93 2.66 -34.00 -2.65
N ASN A 94 3.42 -35.00 -2.20
CA ASN A 94 2.93 -36.07 -1.35
C ASN A 94 3.72 -36.08 -0.05
N PHE A 95 3.01 -36.33 1.04
CA PHE A 95 3.50 -36.16 2.41
C PHE A 95 3.22 -37.39 3.22
N SER A 96 4.20 -37.81 4.06
CA SER A 96 4.03 -38.85 5.07
C SER A 96 4.39 -38.31 6.45
N PHE A 97 3.47 -38.44 7.38
CA PHE A 97 3.64 -38.00 8.77
C PHE A 97 3.94 -39.23 9.66
N GLY A 98 5.13 -39.83 9.42
CA GLY A 98 5.58 -41.02 10.15
C GLY A 98 4.87 -42.28 9.80
N ASP A 99 4.33 -42.41 8.59
CA ASP A 99 3.65 -43.62 8.06
C ASP A 99 4.60 -44.42 7.15
N TYR A 100 5.14 -43.81 6.09
CA TYR A 100 6.16 -44.40 5.24
C TYR A 100 7.39 -43.46 5.13
N PHE A 101 8.49 -44.00 4.61
CA PHE A 101 9.74 -43.22 4.51
C PHE A 101 10.40 -43.46 3.14
N LYS A 102 11.74 -43.43 3.04
CA LYS A 102 12.53 -43.37 1.81
C LYS A 102 12.13 -44.39 0.75
N ARG A 103 11.98 -45.66 1.13
CA ARG A 103 11.71 -46.75 0.19
C ARG A 103 10.40 -46.56 -0.59
N ASP A 104 9.32 -46.29 0.16
CA ASP A 104 7.99 -46.12 -0.48
C ASP A 104 7.94 -44.78 -1.21
N ALA A 105 8.54 -43.71 -0.68
CA ALA A 105 8.58 -42.40 -1.34
C ALA A 105 9.27 -42.51 -2.70
N ILE A 106 10.44 -43.13 -2.77
CA ILE A 106 11.20 -43.36 -4.00
C ILE A 106 10.42 -44.26 -4.97
N ALA A 107 9.84 -45.35 -4.45
CA ALA A 107 9.05 -46.27 -5.28
C ALA A 107 7.82 -45.59 -5.90
N PHE A 108 7.07 -44.77 -5.11
CA PHE A 108 5.92 -44.04 -5.62
C PHE A 108 6.34 -43.00 -6.66
N ALA A 109 7.43 -42.25 -6.43
CA ALA A 109 7.93 -41.26 -7.37
C ALA A 109 8.32 -41.92 -8.72
N TRP A 110 9.03 -43.05 -8.66
CA TRP A 110 9.42 -43.77 -9.88
C TRP A 110 8.22 -44.34 -10.63
N GLU A 111 7.25 -44.94 -9.92
CA GLU A 111 6.02 -45.47 -10.50
C GLU A 111 5.20 -44.35 -11.15
N MET A 112 5.10 -43.18 -10.49
CA MET A 112 4.40 -42.02 -11.05
C MET A 112 5.05 -41.56 -12.35
N LEU A 113 6.37 -41.35 -12.35
CA LEU A 113 7.08 -40.81 -13.51
C LEU A 113 7.12 -41.79 -14.68
N THR A 114 7.47 -43.08 -14.43
CA THR A 114 7.70 -44.04 -15.50
C THR A 114 6.46 -44.85 -15.87
N GLY A 115 5.53 -45.04 -14.91
CA GLY A 115 4.29 -45.81 -15.12
C GLY A 115 3.11 -44.92 -15.52
N VAL A 116 2.79 -43.91 -14.73
CA VAL A 116 1.60 -43.05 -14.98
C VAL A 116 1.88 -41.97 -16.02
N TYR A 117 3.02 -41.28 -15.91
CA TYR A 117 3.42 -40.25 -16.86
C TYR A 117 4.17 -40.81 -18.10
N GLY A 118 4.69 -42.03 -18.01
CA GLY A 118 5.32 -42.71 -19.13
C GLY A 118 6.67 -42.15 -19.57
N LEU A 119 7.39 -41.49 -18.65
CA LEU A 119 8.70 -40.94 -18.98
C LEU A 119 9.75 -42.01 -19.27
N PRO A 120 10.61 -41.86 -20.26
CA PRO A 120 11.68 -42.80 -20.59
C PRO A 120 12.72 -42.85 -19.46
N LYS A 121 12.93 -44.06 -18.92
CA LYS A 121 13.83 -44.31 -17.77
C LYS A 121 15.28 -43.85 -18.04
N GLU A 122 15.71 -43.93 -19.28
CA GLU A 122 17.05 -43.57 -19.75
C GLU A 122 17.32 -42.06 -19.70
N LYS A 123 16.27 -41.24 -19.65
CA LYS A 123 16.37 -39.79 -19.51
C LYS A 123 16.31 -39.29 -18.06
N LEU A 124 16.12 -40.19 -17.09
CA LEU A 124 16.01 -39.84 -15.69
C LEU A 124 17.35 -40.01 -14.98
N TRP A 125 17.76 -38.98 -14.27
CA TRP A 125 18.93 -38.91 -13.40
C TRP A 125 18.47 -38.62 -11.98
N VAL A 126 19.23 -39.06 -10.98
CA VAL A 126 18.89 -38.81 -9.60
C VAL A 126 20.10 -38.32 -8.81
N THR A 127 19.88 -37.45 -7.84
CA THR A 127 20.89 -37.06 -6.88
C THR A 127 20.52 -37.59 -5.50
N VAL A 128 21.52 -37.78 -4.65
CA VAL A 128 21.36 -38.13 -3.24
C VAL A 128 22.39 -37.37 -2.40
N TYR A 129 22.02 -37.05 -1.15
CA TYR A 129 23.03 -36.52 -0.23
C TYR A 129 24.19 -37.47 -0.03
N GLN A 130 25.41 -36.97 0.03
CA GLN A 130 26.63 -37.79 0.01
C GLN A 130 26.68 -38.89 1.08
N GLU A 131 26.08 -38.64 2.26
CA GLU A 131 26.04 -39.57 3.40
C GLU A 131 24.78 -40.47 3.41
N ASP A 132 23.86 -40.29 2.44
CA ASP A 132 22.60 -41.07 2.40
C ASP A 132 22.76 -42.37 1.58
N ASP A 133 23.45 -43.33 2.18
CA ASP A 133 23.68 -44.65 1.59
C ASP A 133 22.37 -45.48 1.42
N GLU A 134 21.36 -45.23 2.26
CA GLU A 134 20.05 -45.86 2.17
C GLU A 134 19.33 -45.44 0.88
N ALA A 135 19.18 -44.14 0.63
CA ALA A 135 18.57 -43.67 -0.60
C ALA A 135 19.34 -44.10 -1.84
N PHE A 136 20.68 -44.07 -1.81
CA PHE A 136 21.53 -44.59 -2.89
C PHE A 136 21.26 -46.05 -3.17
N GLY A 137 21.23 -46.88 -2.12
CA GLY A 137 20.97 -48.31 -2.26
C GLY A 137 19.57 -48.66 -2.80
N ILE A 138 18.55 -47.87 -2.42
CA ILE A 138 17.19 -48.04 -2.95
C ILE A 138 17.18 -47.74 -4.46
N TRP A 139 17.76 -46.63 -4.89
CA TRP A 139 17.85 -46.25 -6.29
C TRP A 139 18.59 -47.32 -7.15
N GLU A 140 19.77 -47.76 -6.67
CA GLU A 140 20.62 -48.72 -7.41
C GLU A 140 20.03 -50.12 -7.46
N LYS A 141 19.66 -50.69 -6.27
CA LYS A 141 19.36 -52.11 -6.11
C LYS A 141 17.88 -52.44 -6.24
N GLU A 142 16.97 -51.54 -5.80
CA GLU A 142 15.54 -51.82 -5.78
C GLU A 142 14.85 -51.23 -7.04
N ILE A 143 15.18 -50.00 -7.38
CA ILE A 143 14.63 -49.32 -8.54
C ILE A 143 15.38 -49.70 -9.82
N GLY A 144 16.69 -49.98 -9.73
CA GLY A 144 17.54 -50.36 -10.84
C GLY A 144 18.00 -49.20 -11.70
N VAL A 145 18.16 -48.03 -11.12
CA VAL A 145 18.80 -46.86 -11.80
C VAL A 145 20.29 -47.18 -11.96
N PRO A 146 20.88 -47.05 -13.17
CA PRO A 146 22.30 -47.23 -13.37
C PRO A 146 23.14 -46.33 -12.47
N ARG A 147 24.19 -46.89 -11.87
CA ARG A 147 25.03 -46.18 -10.89
C ARG A 147 25.60 -44.87 -11.37
N GLU A 148 25.93 -44.79 -12.66
CA GLU A 148 26.42 -43.58 -13.32
C GLU A 148 25.39 -42.46 -13.42
N ARG A 149 24.13 -42.74 -13.17
CA ARG A 149 23.02 -41.76 -13.13
C ARG A 149 22.53 -41.45 -11.74
N ILE A 150 23.22 -41.95 -10.69
CA ILE A 150 22.95 -41.64 -9.29
C ILE A 150 24.12 -40.79 -8.77
N ILE A 151 23.91 -39.52 -8.66
CA ILE A 151 24.97 -38.55 -8.34
C ILE A 151 24.93 -38.25 -6.83
N ARG A 152 26.07 -38.34 -6.16
CA ARG A 152 26.21 -37.94 -4.77
C ARG A 152 26.63 -36.48 -4.66
N ILE A 153 25.82 -35.66 -3.99
CA ILE A 153 26.11 -34.26 -3.74
C ILE A 153 26.50 -34.04 -2.27
N GLY A 154 27.66 -33.45 -2.07
CA GLY A 154 28.19 -33.13 -0.74
C GLY A 154 27.77 -31.78 -0.19
N ASP A 155 28.47 -31.33 0.83
CA ASP A 155 28.28 -29.98 1.45
C ASP A 155 28.89 -28.89 0.55
N ASN A 156 28.25 -28.64 -0.59
CA ASN A 156 28.76 -27.76 -1.65
C ASN A 156 28.53 -26.26 -1.39
N LYS A 157 27.86 -25.88 -0.26
CA LYS A 157 27.56 -24.49 0.10
C LYS A 157 28.37 -24.01 1.34
N GLY A 158 29.51 -24.63 1.61
CA GLY A 158 30.54 -24.11 2.52
C GLY A 158 30.40 -24.45 4.01
N ALA A 159 29.37 -25.19 4.43
CA ALA A 159 29.18 -25.64 5.82
C ALA A 159 28.55 -27.03 5.86
N ARG A 160 28.65 -27.74 6.97
CA ARG A 160 28.02 -29.04 7.13
C ARG A 160 26.50 -28.94 6.98
N TYR A 161 25.91 -29.85 6.23
CA TYR A 161 24.50 -29.86 5.83
C TYR A 161 24.07 -28.65 4.95
N ALA A 162 24.99 -27.82 4.52
CA ALA A 162 24.75 -26.78 3.53
C ALA A 162 24.97 -27.38 2.12
N SER A 163 23.99 -28.10 1.63
CA SER A 163 24.04 -28.88 0.39
C SER A 163 22.75 -28.70 -0.42
N ASP A 164 22.83 -28.87 -1.73
CA ASP A 164 21.62 -28.94 -2.56
C ASP A 164 20.77 -30.17 -2.21
N ASN A 165 21.41 -31.26 -1.79
CA ASN A 165 20.70 -32.49 -1.35
C ASN A 165 20.49 -32.59 0.17
N PHE A 166 20.54 -31.46 0.90
CA PHE A 166 20.11 -31.39 2.29
C PHE A 166 19.17 -30.20 2.47
N TRP A 167 17.87 -30.50 2.50
CA TRP A 167 16.83 -29.47 2.51
C TRP A 167 16.55 -28.92 3.92
N GLN A 168 16.33 -27.63 4.02
CA GLN A 168 15.90 -26.93 5.23
C GLN A 168 14.96 -25.78 4.85
N MET A 169 13.87 -25.64 5.61
CA MET A 169 12.83 -24.67 5.34
C MET A 169 13.32 -23.20 5.54
N ALA A 170 14.01 -22.98 6.64
CA ALA A 170 14.55 -21.68 7.05
C ALA A 170 15.75 -21.90 7.98
N ASP A 171 16.11 -20.88 8.79
CA ASP A 171 17.14 -21.01 9.81
C ASP A 171 16.73 -21.97 10.94
N THR A 172 15.42 -22.21 11.09
CA THR A 172 14.82 -23.12 12.09
C THR A 172 13.69 -23.95 11.47
N GLY A 173 13.46 -25.14 11.97
CA GLY A 173 12.37 -26.02 11.58
C GLY A 173 12.81 -27.37 11.05
N PRO A 174 11.87 -28.17 10.52
CA PRO A 174 12.15 -29.50 9.99
C PRO A 174 13.17 -29.45 8.86
N CYS A 175 14.10 -30.43 8.85
CA CYS A 175 15.13 -30.57 7.82
C CYS A 175 15.60 -32.02 7.66
N GLY A 176 16.28 -32.29 6.56
CA GLY A 176 16.84 -33.61 6.30
C GLY A 176 17.44 -33.76 4.90
N PRO A 177 18.12 -34.90 4.63
CA PRO A 177 18.63 -35.21 3.31
C PRO A 177 17.50 -35.35 2.29
N CYS A 178 17.78 -35.02 1.04
CA CYS A 178 16.84 -35.19 -0.06
C CYS A 178 17.46 -35.89 -1.24
N THR A 179 16.58 -36.39 -2.10
CA THR A 179 16.93 -36.94 -3.41
C THR A 179 16.14 -36.21 -4.46
N GLU A 180 16.81 -35.76 -5.50
CA GLU A 180 16.18 -35.04 -6.59
C GLU A 180 16.18 -35.87 -7.86
N ILE A 181 15.14 -35.73 -8.65
CA ILE A 181 14.97 -36.41 -9.91
C ILE A 181 15.06 -35.37 -11.03
N PHE A 182 15.97 -35.61 -11.97
CA PHE A 182 16.24 -34.75 -13.12
C PHE A 182 15.81 -35.43 -14.41
N PHE A 183 15.41 -34.61 -15.38
CA PHE A 183 15.10 -35.05 -16.73
C PHE A 183 16.13 -34.49 -17.72
N ASP A 184 16.73 -35.35 -18.56
CA ASP A 184 17.64 -34.97 -19.65
C ASP A 184 16.84 -34.63 -20.90
N HIS A 185 16.78 -33.35 -21.25
CA HIS A 185 16.14 -32.88 -22.48
C HIS A 185 16.86 -33.31 -23.75
N GLY A 186 18.13 -33.72 -23.64
CA GLY A 186 18.95 -34.20 -24.74
C GLY A 186 20.07 -33.23 -25.14
N PRO A 187 20.96 -33.69 -26.02
CA PRO A 187 22.21 -32.97 -26.34
C PRO A 187 22.03 -31.66 -27.11
N GLU A 188 20.85 -31.39 -27.66
CA GLU A 188 20.55 -30.14 -28.36
C GLU A 188 20.43 -28.95 -27.38
N ILE A 189 20.26 -29.23 -26.07
CA ILE A 189 20.18 -28.22 -25.01
C ILE A 189 21.50 -28.19 -24.26
N TRP A 190 22.03 -26.98 -24.04
CA TRP A 190 23.28 -26.81 -23.30
C TRP A 190 23.09 -27.13 -21.81
N GLY A 191 24.08 -27.80 -21.23
CA GLY A 191 24.16 -28.11 -19.81
C GLY A 191 24.74 -29.50 -19.56
N GLY A 192 25.28 -29.68 -18.35
CA GLY A 192 25.85 -30.95 -17.88
C GLY A 192 24.96 -31.62 -16.83
N PRO A 193 25.19 -32.92 -16.49
CA PRO A 193 24.48 -33.59 -15.44
C PRO A 193 24.70 -32.94 -14.06
N PRO A 194 23.79 -33.13 -13.07
CA PRO A 194 23.96 -32.64 -11.72
C PRO A 194 25.33 -32.97 -11.13
N GLY A 195 25.97 -32.05 -10.41
CA GLY A 195 27.31 -32.16 -9.85
C GLY A 195 28.43 -31.89 -10.85
N SER A 196 28.13 -31.57 -12.12
CA SER A 196 29.15 -31.17 -13.13
C SER A 196 29.33 -29.65 -13.15
N PRO A 197 30.47 -29.15 -13.74
CA PRO A 197 30.70 -27.71 -13.91
C PRO A 197 29.63 -26.97 -14.74
N GLU A 198 28.86 -27.71 -15.54
CA GLU A 198 27.83 -27.17 -16.45
C GLU A 198 26.39 -27.48 -15.94
N GLU A 199 26.23 -27.80 -14.66
CA GLU A 199 24.92 -28.18 -14.05
C GLU A 199 23.90 -27.03 -14.08
N ASP A 200 24.35 -25.77 -14.16
CA ASP A 200 23.48 -24.58 -14.27
C ASP A 200 22.74 -24.49 -15.61
N GLY A 201 23.10 -25.33 -16.59
CA GLY A 201 22.44 -25.34 -17.90
C GLY A 201 21.01 -25.88 -17.84
N ASP A 202 20.28 -25.67 -18.94
CA ASP A 202 18.85 -26.05 -19.03
C ASP A 202 18.62 -27.46 -19.60
N ARG A 203 19.67 -28.26 -19.80
CA ARG A 203 19.55 -29.64 -20.31
C ARG A 203 19.00 -30.62 -19.27
N TYR A 204 19.57 -30.59 -18.05
CA TYR A 204 19.16 -31.46 -16.95
C TYR A 204 18.30 -30.65 -15.99
N ILE A 205 17.00 -30.81 -16.09
CA ILE A 205 16.06 -30.03 -15.25
C ILE A 205 15.58 -30.89 -14.09
N GLU A 206 15.76 -30.38 -12.86
CA GLU A 206 15.12 -30.95 -11.67
C GLU A 206 13.62 -30.86 -11.84
N ILE A 207 12.95 -32.02 -11.82
CA ILE A 207 11.49 -32.15 -11.97
C ILE A 207 10.82 -32.50 -10.64
N TRP A 208 11.53 -33.15 -9.70
CA TRP A 208 10.98 -33.57 -8.43
C TRP A 208 12.04 -33.62 -7.35
N ASN A 209 11.74 -33.05 -6.16
CA ASN A 209 12.55 -33.19 -4.97
C ASN A 209 11.80 -34.03 -3.91
N LEU A 210 12.43 -35.07 -3.37
CA LEU A 210 11.92 -35.91 -2.29
C LEU A 210 12.76 -35.66 -1.05
N VAL A 211 12.16 -35.02 -0.04
CA VAL A 211 12.84 -34.65 1.21
C VAL A 211 12.49 -35.64 2.31
N PHE A 212 13.51 -36.14 2.98
CA PHE A 212 13.42 -37.08 4.08
C PHE A 212 13.65 -36.36 5.41
N MET A 213 12.56 -35.79 5.94
CA MET A 213 12.58 -35.03 7.19
C MET A 213 12.94 -35.91 8.37
N GLN A 214 14.13 -35.70 8.95
CA GLN A 214 14.66 -36.48 10.06
C GLN A 214 14.95 -35.65 11.29
N PHE A 215 15.17 -34.36 11.12
CA PHE A 215 15.64 -33.47 12.19
C PHE A 215 14.80 -32.21 12.28
N GLU A 216 14.76 -31.63 13.49
CA GLU A 216 14.34 -30.24 13.72
C GLU A 216 15.56 -29.41 14.10
N ARG A 217 15.76 -28.27 13.42
CA ARG A 217 16.83 -27.32 13.64
C ARG A 217 16.34 -26.15 14.48
N ASP A 218 17.02 -25.86 15.59
CA ASP A 218 16.75 -24.69 16.43
C ASP A 218 17.48 -23.41 15.96
N ALA A 219 17.21 -22.28 16.61
CA ALA A 219 17.83 -20.98 16.31
C ALA A 219 19.36 -20.96 16.57
N ALA A 220 19.90 -21.86 17.38
CA ALA A 220 21.33 -22.02 17.64
C ALA A 220 22.02 -22.94 16.62
N GLY A 221 21.24 -23.54 15.68
CA GLY A 221 21.72 -24.45 14.65
C GLY A 221 21.84 -25.90 15.10
N ASN A 222 21.38 -26.24 16.32
CA ASN A 222 21.39 -27.63 16.81
C ASN A 222 20.30 -28.43 16.10
N MET A 223 20.59 -29.69 15.77
CA MET A 223 19.66 -30.60 15.13
C MET A 223 19.24 -31.68 16.13
N THR A 224 17.92 -31.76 16.34
CA THR A 224 17.31 -32.82 17.16
C THR A 224 16.48 -33.74 16.26
N PRO A 225 16.47 -35.06 16.49
CA PRO A 225 15.61 -35.96 15.70
C PRO A 225 14.14 -35.58 15.85
N LEU A 226 13.39 -35.64 14.74
CA LEU A 226 11.93 -35.53 14.79
C LEU A 226 11.31 -36.70 15.57
N PRO A 227 10.11 -36.55 16.14
CA PRO A 227 9.41 -37.64 16.82
C PRO A 227 9.22 -38.88 15.95
N LYS A 228 9.02 -38.68 14.65
CA LYS A 228 8.98 -39.71 13.61
C LYS A 228 9.59 -39.16 12.32
N PRO A 229 10.34 -39.99 11.57
CA PRO A 229 10.76 -39.60 10.22
C PRO A 229 9.56 -39.36 9.32
N CYS A 230 9.62 -38.28 8.55
CA CYS A 230 8.52 -37.84 7.68
C CYS A 230 9.02 -37.64 6.24
N VAL A 231 8.08 -37.65 5.30
CA VAL A 231 8.37 -37.35 3.89
C VAL A 231 7.65 -36.09 3.45
N ASP A 232 8.40 -35.20 2.83
CA ASP A 232 7.90 -34.05 2.08
C ASP A 232 8.39 -34.17 0.64
N THR A 233 7.53 -33.93 -0.34
CA THR A 233 7.98 -33.90 -1.73
C THR A 233 7.45 -32.67 -2.47
N GLY A 234 8.22 -32.22 -3.47
CA GLY A 234 7.83 -31.08 -4.29
C GLY A 234 8.19 -31.29 -5.75
N MET A 235 7.15 -31.42 -6.61
CA MET A 235 7.27 -31.44 -8.06
C MET A 235 6.67 -30.13 -8.63
N GLY A 236 7.45 -29.37 -9.37
CA GLY A 236 6.91 -28.21 -10.08
C GLY A 236 5.96 -28.64 -11.20
N LEU A 237 4.69 -28.27 -11.10
CA LEU A 237 3.69 -28.61 -12.12
C LEU A 237 4.11 -28.10 -13.50
N GLU A 238 4.61 -26.86 -13.57
CA GLU A 238 5.03 -26.25 -14.82
C GLU A 238 6.23 -26.97 -15.45
N ARG A 239 7.20 -27.43 -14.62
CA ARG A 239 8.37 -28.19 -15.08
C ARG A 239 7.98 -29.56 -15.64
N ILE A 240 7.18 -30.34 -14.90
CA ILE A 240 6.74 -31.64 -15.39
C ILE A 240 5.79 -31.50 -16.58
N ALA A 241 5.00 -30.43 -16.66
CA ALA A 241 4.17 -30.15 -17.82
C ALA A 241 5.01 -29.90 -19.08
N ALA A 242 6.09 -29.16 -18.98
CA ALA A 242 7.01 -28.94 -20.10
C ALA A 242 7.58 -30.25 -20.63
N VAL A 243 8.05 -31.12 -19.73
CA VAL A 243 8.55 -32.45 -20.10
C VAL A 243 7.47 -33.28 -20.80
N LEU A 244 6.25 -33.34 -20.25
CA LEU A 244 5.15 -34.15 -20.77
C LEU A 244 4.50 -33.60 -22.04
N GLN A 245 4.68 -32.30 -22.30
CA GLN A 245 4.24 -31.65 -23.54
C GLN A 245 5.37 -31.59 -24.59
N HIS A 246 6.54 -32.16 -24.29
CA HIS A 246 7.71 -32.22 -25.19
C HIS A 246 8.22 -30.84 -25.59
N VAL A 247 8.17 -29.90 -24.68
CA VAL A 247 8.72 -28.54 -24.83
C VAL A 247 9.84 -28.32 -23.82
N HIS A 248 10.72 -27.36 -24.12
CA HIS A 248 11.88 -27.09 -23.28
C HIS A 248 11.57 -26.07 -22.19
N SER A 249 10.86 -25.02 -22.56
CA SER A 249 10.55 -23.91 -21.64
C SER A 249 9.17 -24.09 -21.00
N ASN A 250 9.06 -23.82 -19.70
CA ASN A 250 7.78 -23.74 -19.01
C ASN A 250 6.80 -22.74 -19.65
N TYR A 251 7.31 -21.74 -20.36
CA TYR A 251 6.49 -20.76 -21.08
C TYR A 251 5.86 -21.30 -22.36
N GLU A 252 6.21 -22.52 -22.77
CA GLU A 252 5.68 -23.20 -23.95
C GLU A 252 4.58 -24.22 -23.62
N ILE A 253 4.25 -24.42 -22.33
CA ILE A 253 3.14 -25.30 -21.93
C ILE A 253 1.77 -24.66 -22.25
N ASP A 254 0.75 -25.49 -22.38
CA ASP A 254 -0.62 -25.08 -22.75
C ASP A 254 -1.14 -23.91 -21.93
N LEU A 255 -0.93 -23.89 -20.61
CA LEU A 255 -1.31 -22.82 -19.70
C LEU A 255 -0.64 -21.48 -20.08
N PHE A 256 0.69 -21.48 -20.26
CA PHE A 256 1.42 -20.25 -20.58
C PHE A 256 1.19 -19.80 -22.02
N VAL A 257 1.06 -20.71 -22.97
CA VAL A 257 0.70 -20.37 -24.35
C VAL A 257 -0.62 -19.56 -24.39
N ALA A 258 -1.63 -20.00 -23.63
CA ALA A 258 -2.90 -19.27 -23.53
C ALA A 258 -2.73 -17.87 -22.91
N LEU A 259 -1.97 -17.74 -21.82
CA LEU A 259 -1.74 -16.47 -21.13
C LEU A 259 -0.85 -15.52 -21.94
N ILE A 260 0.17 -16.04 -22.65
CA ILE A 260 1.00 -15.26 -23.56
C ILE A 260 0.17 -14.73 -24.74
N ALA A 261 -0.75 -15.54 -25.29
CA ALA A 261 -1.66 -15.10 -26.33
C ALA A 261 -2.61 -13.99 -25.82
N ALA A 262 -3.11 -14.10 -24.59
CA ALA A 262 -3.89 -13.04 -23.95
C ALA A 262 -3.07 -11.75 -23.77
N ALA A 263 -1.84 -11.84 -23.25
CA ALA A 263 -0.95 -10.71 -23.12
C ALA A 263 -0.62 -10.05 -24.46
N ALA A 264 -0.41 -10.86 -25.50
CA ALA A 264 -0.18 -10.37 -26.87
C ALA A 264 -1.40 -9.64 -27.45
N ARG A 265 -2.61 -10.17 -27.20
CA ARG A 265 -3.87 -9.51 -27.58
C ARG A 265 -4.01 -8.14 -26.94
N GLU A 266 -3.80 -8.05 -25.62
CA GLU A 266 -3.98 -6.81 -24.85
C GLU A 266 -2.87 -5.77 -25.13
N THR A 267 -1.66 -6.20 -25.47
CA THR A 267 -0.55 -5.30 -25.80
C THR A 267 -0.40 -5.00 -27.29
N GLY A 268 -1.07 -5.76 -28.15
CA GLY A 268 -0.92 -5.65 -29.61
C GLY A 268 0.40 -6.21 -30.14
N CYS A 269 1.19 -6.89 -29.31
CA CYS A 269 2.48 -7.48 -29.68
C CYS A 269 2.27 -8.71 -30.58
N LYS A 270 2.98 -8.75 -31.72
CA LYS A 270 2.87 -9.85 -32.69
C LYS A 270 3.92 -10.95 -32.47
N ASP A 271 5.00 -10.61 -31.79
CA ASP A 271 6.10 -11.54 -31.50
C ASP A 271 5.79 -12.28 -30.18
N LEU A 272 5.23 -13.49 -30.27
CA LEU A 272 4.88 -14.32 -29.13
C LEU A 272 6.10 -14.83 -28.35
N ALA A 273 7.30 -14.79 -28.93
CA ALA A 273 8.54 -15.18 -28.24
C ALA A 273 9.09 -14.08 -27.34
N ASN A 274 8.54 -12.87 -27.39
CA ASN A 274 9.02 -11.72 -26.65
C ASN A 274 8.98 -11.96 -25.14
N ASN A 275 10.11 -11.74 -24.47
CA ASN A 275 10.24 -11.98 -23.03
C ASN A 275 9.27 -11.12 -22.18
N SER A 276 8.88 -9.93 -22.66
CA SER A 276 7.90 -9.10 -21.96
C SER A 276 6.53 -9.78 -21.84
N LEU A 277 6.10 -10.53 -22.85
CA LEU A 277 4.85 -11.30 -22.79
C LEU A 277 4.94 -12.44 -21.77
N LYS A 278 6.10 -13.10 -21.65
CA LYS A 278 6.34 -14.15 -20.65
C LYS A 278 6.23 -13.59 -19.23
N VAL A 279 6.83 -12.39 -18.98
CA VAL A 279 6.74 -11.70 -17.69
C VAL A 279 5.29 -11.36 -17.35
N ILE A 280 4.55 -10.78 -18.28
CA ILE A 280 3.13 -10.42 -18.08
C ILE A 280 2.29 -11.68 -17.77
N ALA A 281 2.48 -12.76 -18.52
CA ALA A 281 1.77 -14.03 -18.34
C ALA A 281 2.08 -14.71 -16.99
N ASP A 282 3.32 -14.62 -16.51
CA ASP A 282 3.68 -15.11 -15.17
C ASP A 282 3.02 -14.25 -14.08
N HIS A 283 3.13 -12.93 -14.21
CA HIS A 283 2.74 -11.99 -13.18
C HIS A 283 1.22 -11.93 -12.96
N ILE A 284 0.40 -12.16 -13.99
CA ILE A 284 -1.06 -12.20 -13.81
C ILE A 284 -1.47 -13.32 -12.86
N ARG A 285 -0.80 -14.48 -12.89
CA ARG A 285 -1.05 -15.60 -11.99
C ARG A 285 -0.76 -15.20 -10.54
N ALA A 286 0.45 -14.68 -10.28
CA ALA A 286 0.86 -14.23 -8.95
C ALA A 286 -0.10 -13.16 -8.39
N CYS A 287 -0.39 -12.13 -9.17
CA CYS A 287 -1.22 -11.02 -8.75
C CYS A 287 -2.65 -11.44 -8.42
N CYS A 288 -3.28 -12.24 -9.28
CA CYS A 288 -4.65 -12.68 -9.07
C CYS A 288 -4.77 -13.52 -7.79
N PHE A 289 -3.92 -14.52 -7.59
CA PHE A 289 -4.01 -15.38 -6.41
C PHE A 289 -3.62 -14.66 -5.12
N LEU A 290 -2.69 -13.71 -5.15
CA LEU A 290 -2.39 -12.86 -3.98
C LEU A 290 -3.60 -12.00 -3.59
N VAL A 291 -4.30 -11.41 -4.56
CA VAL A 291 -5.52 -10.63 -4.30
C VAL A 291 -6.66 -11.52 -3.78
N VAL A 292 -6.85 -12.72 -4.34
CA VAL A 292 -7.82 -13.71 -3.86
C VAL A 292 -7.56 -14.05 -2.39
N ASP A 293 -6.30 -14.18 -2.00
CA ASP A 293 -5.88 -14.48 -0.63
C ASP A 293 -5.79 -13.21 0.27
N GLY A 294 -6.37 -12.09 -0.18
CA GLY A 294 -6.57 -10.88 0.64
C GLY A 294 -5.40 -9.88 0.64
N VAL A 295 -4.38 -10.08 -0.19
CA VAL A 295 -3.29 -9.10 -0.33
C VAL A 295 -3.75 -7.95 -1.22
N ILE A 296 -3.51 -6.72 -0.78
CA ILE A 296 -3.81 -5.50 -1.53
C ILE A 296 -2.51 -4.73 -1.76
N PRO A 297 -2.30 -4.11 -2.94
CA PRO A 297 -1.11 -3.30 -3.22
C PRO A 297 -0.92 -2.20 -2.16
N SER A 298 0.24 -2.18 -1.50
CA SER A 298 0.58 -1.20 -0.44
C SER A 298 2.06 -0.80 -0.50
N ASN A 299 2.51 0.07 0.42
CA ASN A 299 3.90 0.52 0.49
C ASN A 299 4.81 -0.40 1.31
N GLU A 300 4.25 -1.37 2.04
CA GLU A 300 4.99 -2.22 2.97
C GLU A 300 4.57 -3.68 2.90
N GLY A 301 5.43 -4.57 3.37
CA GLY A 301 5.14 -5.98 3.55
C GLY A 301 4.68 -6.69 2.27
N ARG A 302 3.71 -7.58 2.41
CA ARG A 302 3.16 -8.39 1.30
C ARG A 302 2.54 -7.54 0.20
N GLY A 303 1.86 -6.45 0.57
CA GLY A 303 1.24 -5.55 -0.40
C GLY A 303 2.27 -4.79 -1.25
N TYR A 304 3.45 -4.49 -0.72
CA TYR A 304 4.55 -3.93 -1.48
C TYR A 304 5.06 -4.92 -2.54
N VAL A 305 5.20 -6.18 -2.18
CA VAL A 305 5.62 -7.22 -3.14
C VAL A 305 4.59 -7.37 -4.26
N LEU A 306 3.29 -7.44 -3.94
CA LEU A 306 2.22 -7.47 -4.94
C LEU A 306 2.28 -6.25 -5.86
N ARG A 307 2.40 -5.05 -5.29
CA ARG A 307 2.54 -3.80 -6.05
C ARG A 307 3.73 -3.84 -7.01
N ARG A 308 4.87 -4.35 -6.56
CA ARG A 308 6.09 -4.51 -7.35
C ARG A 308 5.86 -5.43 -8.56
N ILE A 309 5.18 -6.57 -8.35
CA ILE A 309 4.86 -7.51 -9.43
C ILE A 309 3.92 -6.87 -10.46
N VAL A 310 2.84 -6.19 -9.99
CA VAL A 310 1.92 -5.47 -10.89
C VAL A 310 2.67 -4.43 -11.72
N ARG A 311 3.46 -3.56 -11.07
CA ARG A 311 4.19 -2.50 -11.75
C ARG A 311 5.23 -3.02 -12.73
N ARG A 312 5.86 -4.17 -12.44
CA ARG A 312 6.77 -4.83 -13.37
C ARG A 312 6.03 -5.32 -14.63
N ALA A 313 4.85 -5.91 -14.49
CA ALA A 313 4.01 -6.29 -15.63
C ALA A 313 3.61 -5.07 -16.48
N LEU A 314 3.21 -3.97 -15.84
CA LEU A 314 2.82 -2.73 -16.52
C LEU A 314 3.98 -2.10 -17.29
N ARG A 315 5.18 -2.10 -16.70
CA ARG A 315 6.39 -1.63 -17.42
C ARG A 315 6.67 -2.48 -18.65
N HIS A 316 6.52 -3.82 -18.56
CA HIS A 316 6.69 -4.69 -19.73
C HIS A 316 5.62 -4.42 -20.79
N GLY A 317 4.38 -4.12 -20.40
CA GLY A 317 3.34 -3.63 -21.32
C GLY A 317 3.72 -2.33 -21.99
N TYR A 318 4.20 -1.35 -21.22
CA TYR A 318 4.70 -0.07 -21.74
C TYR A 318 5.85 -0.25 -22.74
N LYS A 319 6.79 -1.17 -22.46
CA LYS A 319 7.90 -1.53 -23.38
C LYS A 319 7.39 -2.09 -24.71
N LEU A 320 6.21 -2.73 -24.72
CA LEU A 320 5.55 -3.23 -25.92
C LEU A 320 4.67 -2.17 -26.62
N GLY A 321 4.62 -0.94 -26.08
CA GLY A 321 3.85 0.18 -26.63
C GLY A 321 2.43 0.31 -26.06
N GLN A 322 2.06 -0.50 -25.06
CA GLN A 322 0.75 -0.38 -24.40
C GLN A 322 0.77 0.69 -23.32
N THR A 323 0.05 1.79 -23.54
CA THR A 323 -0.03 2.94 -22.63
C THR A 323 -1.37 3.03 -21.89
N GLN A 324 -2.35 2.22 -22.28
CA GLN A 324 -3.66 2.18 -21.61
C GLN A 324 -3.73 1.01 -20.62
N PRO A 325 -4.56 1.10 -19.57
CA PRO A 325 -4.79 -0.01 -18.66
C PRO A 325 -5.21 -1.28 -19.40
N PHE A 326 -4.50 -2.38 -19.17
CA PHE A 326 -4.68 -3.63 -19.91
C PHE A 326 -4.57 -4.90 -19.06
N PHE A 327 -3.75 -4.87 -18.00
CA PHE A 327 -3.34 -6.05 -17.26
C PHE A 327 -4.54 -6.71 -16.55
N TYR A 328 -5.43 -5.90 -15.97
CA TYR A 328 -6.66 -6.40 -15.33
C TYR A 328 -7.57 -7.15 -16.32
N ARG A 329 -7.51 -6.86 -17.62
CA ARG A 329 -8.33 -7.52 -18.64
C ARG A 329 -7.92 -8.97 -18.90
N MET A 330 -6.77 -9.41 -18.40
CA MET A 330 -6.30 -10.78 -18.47
C MET A 330 -6.87 -11.68 -17.37
N VAL A 331 -7.58 -11.12 -16.39
CA VAL A 331 -8.19 -11.91 -15.29
C VAL A 331 -9.16 -12.97 -15.81
N PRO A 332 -10.08 -12.70 -16.75
CA PRO A 332 -10.95 -13.72 -17.33
C PRO A 332 -10.18 -14.86 -18.03
N ASP A 333 -9.08 -14.54 -18.71
CA ASP A 333 -8.25 -15.56 -19.36
C ASP A 333 -7.63 -16.52 -18.32
N LEU A 334 -7.14 -15.97 -17.20
CA LEU A 334 -6.63 -16.78 -16.11
C LEU A 334 -7.72 -17.63 -15.45
N VAL A 335 -8.91 -17.06 -15.23
CA VAL A 335 -10.08 -17.82 -14.72
C VAL A 335 -10.41 -18.98 -15.63
N GLN A 336 -10.36 -18.81 -16.94
CA GLN A 336 -10.59 -19.87 -17.92
C GLN A 336 -9.55 -21.01 -17.80
N GLN A 337 -8.29 -20.68 -17.50
CA GLN A 337 -7.21 -21.68 -17.40
C GLN A 337 -7.15 -22.37 -16.04
N MET A 338 -7.45 -21.69 -14.95
CA MET A 338 -7.20 -22.17 -13.59
C MET A 338 -8.46 -22.21 -12.70
N GLY A 339 -9.59 -21.65 -13.13
CA GLY A 339 -10.80 -21.54 -12.33
C GLY A 339 -11.42 -22.88 -11.92
N ASP A 340 -11.29 -23.94 -12.73
CA ASP A 340 -11.77 -25.28 -12.40
C ASP A 340 -10.99 -25.90 -11.23
N ALA A 341 -9.68 -25.65 -11.17
CA ALA A 341 -8.82 -26.14 -10.09
C ALA A 341 -8.94 -25.28 -8.82
N TYR A 342 -9.24 -24.00 -8.99
CA TYR A 342 -9.31 -22.99 -7.93
C TYR A 342 -10.59 -22.15 -8.07
N PRO A 343 -11.76 -22.66 -7.64
CA PRO A 343 -13.06 -21.98 -7.80
C PRO A 343 -13.13 -20.61 -7.13
N GLU A 344 -12.31 -20.37 -6.10
CA GLU A 344 -12.18 -19.08 -5.42
C GLU A 344 -11.68 -17.96 -6.36
N LEU A 345 -10.92 -18.30 -7.39
CA LEU A 345 -10.45 -17.35 -8.40
C LEU A 345 -11.64 -16.80 -9.20
N ALA A 346 -12.50 -17.67 -9.70
CA ALA A 346 -13.71 -17.26 -10.44
C ALA A 346 -14.67 -16.45 -9.55
N LYS A 347 -14.84 -16.88 -8.30
CA LYS A 347 -15.71 -16.20 -7.31
C LYS A 347 -15.27 -14.77 -7.01
N ASN A 348 -13.96 -14.50 -7.04
CA ASN A 348 -13.38 -13.21 -6.70
C ASN A 348 -12.92 -12.40 -7.94
N ALA A 349 -13.20 -12.86 -9.16
CA ALA A 349 -12.68 -12.27 -10.41
C ALA A 349 -12.93 -10.76 -10.50
N SER A 350 -14.17 -10.31 -10.28
CA SER A 350 -14.53 -8.88 -10.34
C SER A 350 -13.76 -8.02 -9.33
N ARG A 351 -13.47 -8.56 -8.13
CA ARG A 351 -12.66 -7.87 -7.14
C ARG A 351 -11.19 -7.79 -7.59
N VAL A 352 -10.66 -8.88 -8.13
CA VAL A 352 -9.28 -8.93 -8.66
C VAL A 352 -9.12 -7.90 -9.77
N GLU A 353 -10.06 -7.87 -10.73
CA GLU A 353 -10.08 -6.86 -11.81
C GLU A 353 -10.07 -5.44 -11.27
N GLN A 354 -10.91 -5.15 -10.28
CA GLN A 354 -10.99 -3.82 -9.66
C GLN A 354 -9.68 -3.42 -9.00
N VAL A 355 -9.07 -4.30 -8.18
CA VAL A 355 -7.81 -4.02 -7.47
C VAL A 355 -6.67 -3.79 -8.46
N LEU A 356 -6.54 -4.66 -9.47
CA LEU A 356 -5.50 -4.52 -10.49
C LEU A 356 -5.68 -3.25 -11.31
N ARG A 357 -6.90 -2.97 -11.76
CA ARG A 357 -7.24 -1.77 -12.54
C ARG A 357 -6.88 -0.50 -11.78
N GLN A 358 -7.22 -0.40 -10.49
CA GLN A 358 -6.91 0.78 -9.68
C GLN A 358 -5.40 1.01 -9.52
N GLU A 359 -4.61 -0.05 -9.26
CA GLU A 359 -3.14 0.09 -9.18
C GLU A 359 -2.54 0.42 -10.54
N GLU A 360 -3.11 -0.11 -11.62
CA GLU A 360 -2.70 0.14 -12.99
C GLU A 360 -2.95 1.60 -13.40
N GLU A 361 -4.15 2.13 -13.15
CA GLU A 361 -4.49 3.53 -13.40
C GLU A 361 -3.59 4.49 -12.62
N ARG A 362 -3.38 4.22 -11.31
CA ARG A 362 -2.48 5.02 -10.46
C ARG A 362 -1.03 4.99 -10.94
N PHE A 363 -0.54 3.84 -11.36
CA PHE A 363 0.84 3.72 -11.82
C PHE A 363 1.01 4.25 -13.23
N GLY A 364 0.00 4.16 -14.09
CA GLY A 364 0.02 4.72 -15.45
C GLY A 364 0.35 6.21 -15.48
N GLU A 365 -0.23 6.99 -14.56
CA GLU A 365 0.06 8.42 -14.41
C GLU A 365 1.54 8.70 -14.06
N THR A 366 2.15 7.84 -13.23
CA THR A 366 3.52 8.01 -12.75
C THR A 366 4.55 7.32 -13.64
N LEU A 367 4.18 6.25 -14.34
CA LEU A 367 5.08 5.46 -15.19
C LEU A 367 5.67 6.29 -16.32
N GLU A 368 4.84 6.97 -17.09
CA GLU A 368 5.28 7.78 -18.23
C GLU A 368 6.23 8.90 -17.78
N HIS A 369 5.89 9.56 -16.66
CA HIS A 369 6.72 10.65 -16.13
C HIS A 369 8.02 10.13 -15.53
N GLY A 370 7.97 9.05 -14.74
CA GLY A 370 9.15 8.39 -14.19
C GLY A 370 10.10 7.86 -15.25
N MET A 371 9.59 7.27 -16.32
CA MET A 371 10.39 6.81 -17.46
C MET A 371 11.10 7.98 -18.17
N LYS A 372 10.42 9.12 -18.38
CA LYS A 372 11.05 10.31 -18.98
C LYS A 372 12.19 10.84 -18.13
N ILE A 373 12.05 10.87 -16.81
CA ILE A 373 13.09 11.30 -15.87
C ILE A 373 14.27 10.30 -15.92
N LEU A 374 13.98 9.01 -15.84
CA LEU A 374 15.01 7.97 -15.89
C LEU A 374 15.76 8.00 -17.22
N ASP A 375 15.07 8.10 -18.35
CA ASP A 375 15.68 8.20 -19.68
C ASP A 375 16.57 9.43 -19.80
N ALA A 376 16.13 10.58 -19.29
CA ALA A 376 16.95 11.79 -19.26
C ALA A 376 18.19 11.64 -18.37
N ALA A 377 18.05 11.03 -17.18
CA ALA A 377 19.17 10.77 -16.29
C ALA A 377 20.17 9.81 -16.87
N LEU A 378 19.73 8.71 -17.52
CA LEU A 378 20.60 7.75 -18.18
C LEU A 378 21.31 8.36 -19.40
N ALA A 379 20.64 9.22 -20.16
CA ALA A 379 21.24 9.94 -21.30
C ALA A 379 22.29 10.98 -20.86
N ALA A 380 22.16 11.50 -19.62
CA ALA A 380 23.10 12.47 -19.05
C ALA A 380 24.35 11.80 -18.42
N LEU A 381 24.38 10.47 -18.28
CA LEU A 381 25.53 9.77 -17.71
C LEU A 381 26.79 9.98 -18.60
N PRO A 382 27.96 10.23 -17.98
CA PRO A 382 29.22 10.33 -18.74
C PRO A 382 29.49 9.06 -19.53
N ALA A 383 30.10 9.17 -20.71
CA ALA A 383 30.49 8.02 -21.51
C ALA A 383 31.35 7.02 -20.69
N ALA A 384 31.04 5.73 -20.79
CA ALA A 384 31.73 4.68 -20.03
C ALA A 384 33.24 4.78 -20.25
N LYS A 385 34.01 4.88 -19.18
CA LYS A 385 35.48 4.74 -19.24
C LYS A 385 35.81 3.25 -19.37
N LYS A 386 36.95 2.96 -19.99
CA LYS A 386 37.36 1.60 -20.44
C LYS A 386 37.35 0.52 -19.34
N ASP A 387 37.22 0.90 -18.02
CA ASP A 387 37.28 -0.02 -16.88
C ASP A 387 36.30 0.35 -15.74
N ALA A 388 35.27 1.19 -15.98
CA ALA A 388 34.26 1.53 -14.97
C ALA A 388 32.86 1.49 -15.59
N ALA A 389 31.98 0.69 -15.00
CA ALA A 389 30.55 0.66 -15.34
C ALA A 389 29.92 2.04 -15.09
N GLN A 390 28.99 2.44 -15.95
CA GLN A 390 28.16 3.62 -15.70
C GLN A 390 27.27 3.34 -14.49
N MET A 391 27.08 4.31 -13.62
CA MET A 391 26.27 4.16 -12.40
C MET A 391 25.29 5.31 -12.28
N LEU A 392 24.01 5.00 -12.04
CA LEU A 392 22.96 5.96 -11.73
C LEU A 392 23.04 6.32 -10.24
N ASP A 393 23.04 7.60 -9.92
CA ASP A 393 23.24 8.10 -8.55
C ASP A 393 22.05 7.82 -7.62
N GLY A 394 22.35 7.66 -6.32
CA GLY A 394 21.36 7.33 -5.29
C GLY A 394 20.31 8.42 -5.05
N HIS A 395 20.59 9.68 -5.36
CA HIS A 395 19.60 10.77 -5.22
C HIS A 395 18.52 10.68 -6.31
N THR A 396 18.93 10.39 -7.55
CA THR A 396 17.99 10.14 -8.65
C THR A 396 17.12 8.92 -8.37
N LEU A 397 17.72 7.84 -7.85
CA LEU A 397 16.99 6.64 -7.42
C LEU A 397 15.95 6.96 -6.33
N PHE A 398 16.35 7.74 -5.31
CA PHE A 398 15.47 8.17 -4.23
C PHE A 398 14.33 9.06 -4.74
N THR A 399 14.61 9.99 -5.63
CA THR A 399 13.58 10.87 -6.21
C THR A 399 12.55 10.09 -7.01
N LEU A 400 12.99 9.13 -7.83
CA LEU A 400 12.10 8.24 -8.58
C LEU A 400 11.22 7.41 -7.63
N TYR A 401 11.77 6.91 -6.53
CA TYR A 401 11.06 6.11 -5.54
C TYR A 401 10.06 6.94 -4.71
N ASP A 402 10.54 8.01 -4.08
CA ASP A 402 9.80 8.79 -3.09
C ASP A 402 8.75 9.71 -3.73
N THR A 403 9.14 10.43 -4.78
CA THR A 403 8.28 11.44 -5.43
C THR A 403 7.36 10.83 -6.48
N TYR A 404 7.87 9.88 -7.25
CA TYR A 404 7.16 9.32 -8.40
C TYR A 404 6.65 7.89 -8.17
N GLY A 405 6.90 7.31 -6.98
CA GLY A 405 6.45 5.96 -6.66
C GLY A 405 7.00 4.88 -7.60
N PHE A 406 8.17 5.16 -8.23
CA PHE A 406 8.85 4.24 -9.14
C PHE A 406 9.74 3.31 -8.32
N PRO A 407 9.42 2.01 -8.21
CA PRO A 407 10.16 1.11 -7.33
C PRO A 407 11.65 1.04 -7.69
N LEU A 408 12.50 0.97 -6.66
CA LEU A 408 13.96 0.92 -6.83
C LEU A 408 14.41 -0.26 -7.70
N ASP A 409 13.86 -1.45 -7.44
CA ASP A 409 14.16 -2.66 -8.21
C ASP A 409 13.71 -2.56 -9.67
N LEU A 410 12.60 -1.87 -9.94
CA LEU A 410 12.18 -1.57 -11.31
C LEU A 410 13.18 -0.64 -12.02
N THR A 411 13.69 0.37 -11.31
CA THR A 411 14.75 1.24 -11.83
C THR A 411 16.04 0.45 -12.06
N ALA A 412 16.41 -0.42 -11.11
CA ALA A 412 17.60 -1.29 -11.23
C ALA A 412 17.49 -2.26 -12.41
N ASP A 413 16.32 -2.85 -12.65
CA ASP A 413 16.06 -3.72 -13.80
C ASP A 413 16.26 -2.97 -15.13
N ILE A 414 15.76 -1.74 -15.23
CA ILE A 414 15.91 -0.91 -16.44
C ILE A 414 17.38 -0.53 -16.64
N CYS A 415 18.07 -0.16 -15.56
CA CYS A 415 19.50 0.15 -15.61
C CYS A 415 20.32 -1.06 -16.06
N ARG A 416 20.05 -2.24 -15.51
CA ARG A 416 20.72 -3.51 -15.89
C ARG A 416 20.51 -3.86 -17.36
N GLU A 417 19.29 -3.71 -17.89
CA GLU A 417 18.99 -3.92 -19.32
C GLU A 417 19.81 -2.99 -20.24
N ARG A 418 20.25 -1.84 -19.71
CA ARG A 418 21.05 -0.84 -20.43
C ARG A 418 22.55 -0.89 -20.09
N GLY A 419 22.97 -1.85 -19.27
CA GLY A 419 24.37 -1.99 -18.82
C GLY A 419 24.84 -0.90 -17.88
N VAL A 420 23.93 -0.34 -17.06
CA VAL A 420 24.19 0.70 -16.07
C VAL A 420 23.97 0.12 -14.66
N ASP A 421 24.90 0.35 -13.75
CA ASP A 421 24.76 0.00 -12.33
C ASP A 421 23.97 1.07 -11.57
N VAL A 422 23.53 0.74 -10.35
CA VAL A 422 22.77 1.66 -9.47
C VAL A 422 23.50 1.88 -8.15
N ASP A 423 23.51 3.11 -7.65
CA ASP A 423 24.08 3.48 -6.36
C ASP A 423 23.08 3.15 -5.23
N GLN A 424 23.03 1.87 -4.85
CA GLN A 424 22.21 1.38 -3.76
C GLN A 424 22.54 2.04 -2.42
N ALA A 425 23.83 2.24 -2.11
CA ALA A 425 24.27 2.84 -0.85
C ALA A 425 23.83 4.30 -0.71
N GLY A 426 23.88 5.07 -1.79
CA GLY A 426 23.38 6.44 -1.82
C GLY A 426 21.86 6.52 -1.65
N PHE A 427 21.12 5.57 -2.23
CA PHE A 427 19.68 5.44 -2.03
C PHE A 427 19.33 5.13 -0.57
N ASP A 428 19.99 4.12 0.05
CA ASP A 428 19.74 3.71 1.42
C ASP A 428 20.04 4.85 2.40
N ALA A 429 21.10 5.62 2.19
CA ALA A 429 21.42 6.82 2.98
C ALA A 429 20.36 7.92 2.83
N ALA A 430 19.73 8.07 1.67
CA ALA A 430 18.64 9.02 1.46
C ALA A 430 17.36 8.56 2.16
N MET A 431 17.03 7.28 2.12
CA MET A 431 15.91 6.68 2.83
C MET A 431 16.05 6.79 4.35
N GLU A 432 17.25 6.63 4.89
CA GLU A 432 17.50 6.76 6.33
C GLU A 432 17.29 8.20 6.81
N ARG A 433 17.79 9.18 6.06
CA ARG A 433 17.52 10.60 6.34
C ARG A 433 16.02 10.94 6.36
N GLN A 434 15.24 10.38 5.43
CA GLN A 434 13.79 10.58 5.42
C GLN A 434 13.12 9.95 6.66
N ARG A 435 13.53 8.73 7.04
CA ARG A 435 13.03 8.05 8.25
C ARG A 435 13.35 8.84 9.51
N ASP A 436 14.55 9.39 9.61
CA ASP A 436 14.97 10.20 10.76
C ASP A 436 14.18 11.51 10.83
N GLN A 437 13.91 12.17 9.71
CA GLN A 437 13.03 13.34 9.64
C GLN A 437 11.59 12.99 10.06
N ALA A 438 11.06 11.87 9.63
CA ALA A 438 9.75 11.38 10.03
C ALA A 438 9.69 11.04 11.53
N ARG A 439 10.76 10.41 12.09
CA ARG A 439 10.90 10.12 13.53
C ARG A 439 11.02 11.40 14.36
N ALA A 440 11.76 12.41 13.87
CA ALA A 440 11.90 13.69 14.54
C ALA A 440 10.59 14.52 14.57
N ALA A 441 9.71 14.31 13.58
CA ALA A 441 8.38 14.92 13.53
C ALA A 441 7.36 14.22 14.45
N GLY A 442 7.62 12.97 14.84
CA GLY A 442 6.82 12.20 15.81
C GLY A 442 7.10 12.63 17.23
N LYS A 443 6.09 13.16 17.94
CA LYS A 443 6.20 13.70 19.31
C LYS A 443 6.37 12.67 20.43
N PHE A 444 6.63 11.37 20.13
CA PHE A 444 6.77 10.34 21.16
C PHE A 444 8.17 9.72 21.12
N LYS A 445 9.01 10.11 22.10
CA LYS A 445 10.15 9.30 22.50
C LYS A 445 9.63 8.18 23.39
N MET A 446 9.57 6.95 22.89
CA MET A 446 9.57 5.77 23.76
C MET A 446 10.81 5.84 24.66
N ALA A 447 10.63 5.58 25.94
CA ALA A 447 11.75 5.41 26.88
C ALA A 447 12.52 4.13 26.51
N GLU A 448 13.38 4.19 25.50
CA GLU A 448 14.30 3.11 25.16
C GLU A 448 15.31 2.96 26.29
N GLY A 449 15.28 1.81 26.97
CA GLY A 449 16.39 1.38 27.84
C GLY A 449 16.13 1.30 29.32
N LEU A 450 14.86 1.34 29.79
CA LEU A 450 14.59 1.03 31.22
C LEU A 450 14.84 -0.47 31.49
N SER A 451 15.85 -0.80 32.29
CA SER A 451 16.08 -2.15 32.76
C SER A 451 15.38 -2.32 34.12
N TYR A 452 14.38 -3.15 34.18
CA TYR A 452 13.70 -3.55 35.41
C TYR A 452 13.97 -5.02 35.70
N VAL A 453 14.45 -5.31 36.92
CA VAL A 453 14.62 -6.67 37.41
C VAL A 453 13.79 -6.82 38.69
N GLY A 454 12.70 -7.57 38.60
CA GLY A 454 11.75 -7.77 39.70
C GLY A 454 10.49 -8.49 39.27
N ASP A 455 9.50 -8.51 40.15
CA ASP A 455 8.20 -9.17 39.92
C ASP A 455 7.38 -8.45 38.86
N GLN A 456 6.52 -9.21 38.17
CA GLN A 456 5.59 -8.66 37.18
C GLN A 456 4.45 -7.91 37.88
N THR A 457 3.85 -6.94 37.19
CA THR A 457 2.67 -6.21 37.63
C THR A 457 1.40 -7.05 37.40
N GLN A 458 0.59 -7.28 38.40
CA GLN A 458 -0.73 -7.90 38.24
C GLN A 458 -1.76 -6.83 37.84
N PHE A 459 -2.38 -6.99 36.66
CA PHE A 459 -3.45 -6.10 36.24
C PHE A 459 -4.82 -6.55 36.72
N GLU A 460 -5.49 -5.70 37.52
CA GLU A 460 -6.84 -5.94 38.09
C GLU A 460 -7.87 -4.91 37.63
N GLY A 461 -7.54 -4.10 36.63
CA GLY A 461 -8.35 -3.00 36.12
C GLY A 461 -9.54 -3.39 35.25
N TYR A 462 -9.83 -4.69 35.06
CA TYR A 462 -11.09 -5.12 34.47
C TYR A 462 -12.28 -4.97 35.44
N GLU A 463 -12.05 -5.17 36.72
CA GLU A 463 -13.10 -5.17 37.75
C GLU A 463 -12.98 -3.97 38.70
N HIS A 464 -11.77 -3.41 38.86
CA HIS A 464 -11.50 -2.39 39.88
C HIS A 464 -10.94 -1.12 39.23
N LEU A 465 -11.47 0.04 39.63
CA LEU A 465 -10.92 1.36 39.31
C LEU A 465 -10.03 1.92 40.43
N GLN A 466 -10.05 1.26 41.57
CA GLN A 466 -9.28 1.63 42.76
C GLN A 466 -8.80 0.38 43.48
N LEU A 467 -7.53 0.31 43.83
CA LEU A 467 -6.97 -0.73 44.67
C LEU A 467 -5.66 -0.28 45.32
N THR A 468 -5.23 -1.00 46.36
CA THR A 468 -3.91 -0.78 46.98
C THR A 468 -2.84 -1.59 46.26
N GLY A 469 -1.71 -0.97 45.91
CA GLY A 469 -0.55 -1.61 45.33
C GLY A 469 0.74 -1.22 46.04
N LYS A 470 1.72 -2.10 46.05
CA LYS A 470 3.04 -1.83 46.60
C LYS A 470 3.96 -1.26 45.52
N VAL A 471 4.69 -0.19 45.84
CA VAL A 471 5.70 0.38 44.93
C VAL A 471 6.90 -0.55 44.86
N LEU A 472 7.15 -1.14 43.69
CA LEU A 472 8.29 -2.04 43.44
C LEU A 472 9.53 -1.28 43.00
N ALA A 473 9.38 -0.24 42.19
CA ALA A 473 10.49 0.57 41.72
C ALA A 473 10.04 1.98 41.33
N LEU A 474 10.97 2.92 41.44
CA LEU A 474 10.84 4.31 41.01
C LEU A 474 11.97 4.67 40.03
N TYR A 475 11.64 5.38 38.96
CA TYR A 475 12.61 5.84 37.95
C TYR A 475 12.49 7.34 37.72
N VAL A 476 13.65 8.04 37.70
CA VAL A 476 13.76 9.45 37.34
C VAL A 476 14.80 9.58 36.23
N GLY A 477 14.42 10.13 35.06
CA GLY A 477 15.32 10.27 33.93
C GLY A 477 15.94 8.96 33.44
N GLY A 478 15.21 7.84 33.57
CA GLY A 478 15.69 6.50 33.17
C GLY A 478 16.55 5.76 34.25
N THR A 479 16.84 6.40 35.36
CA THR A 479 17.64 5.81 36.46
C THR A 479 16.75 5.41 37.64
N GLN A 480 16.93 4.20 38.17
CA GLN A 480 16.21 3.74 39.33
C GLN A 480 16.67 4.52 40.60
N VAL A 481 15.67 4.95 41.39
CA VAL A 481 15.89 5.71 42.65
C VAL A 481 15.07 5.11 43.78
N GLU A 482 15.52 5.29 45.01
CA GLU A 482 14.81 4.81 46.19
C GLU A 482 13.65 5.74 46.63
N ARG A 483 13.70 7.02 46.25
CA ARG A 483 12.75 8.04 46.66
C ARG A 483 12.60 9.15 45.64
N ILE A 484 11.38 9.67 45.52
CA ILE A 484 11.08 10.89 44.76
C ILE A 484 10.43 11.95 45.65
N ALA A 485 10.62 13.23 45.27
CA ALA A 485 10.12 14.42 46.02
C ALA A 485 9.10 15.21 45.18
N ALA A 486 8.33 16.04 45.84
CA ALA A 486 7.33 16.90 45.16
C ALA A 486 7.93 17.72 44.03
N GLY A 487 7.24 17.73 42.91
CA GLY A 487 7.63 18.40 41.66
C GLY A 487 8.44 17.52 40.69
N GLN A 488 8.92 16.35 41.08
CA GLN A 488 9.68 15.45 40.21
C GLN A 488 8.75 14.66 39.27
N GLU A 489 9.15 14.54 38.00
CA GLU A 489 8.59 13.59 37.06
C GLU A 489 9.26 12.23 37.27
N ALA A 490 8.46 11.16 37.29
CA ALA A 490 8.96 9.82 37.57
C ALA A 490 8.07 8.75 36.89
N ILE A 491 8.59 7.53 36.89
CA ILE A 491 7.83 6.32 36.54
C ILE A 491 7.75 5.47 37.80
N VAL A 492 6.53 5.07 38.17
CA VAL A 492 6.25 4.21 39.34
C VAL A 492 5.85 2.82 38.84
N VAL A 493 6.49 1.79 39.32
CA VAL A 493 6.14 0.38 39.10
C VAL A 493 5.45 -0.17 40.32
N LEU A 494 4.29 -0.80 40.14
CA LEU A 494 3.48 -1.42 41.20
C LEU A 494 3.45 -2.95 41.05
N ASP A 495 3.31 -3.68 42.17
CA ASP A 495 3.06 -5.13 42.17
C ASP A 495 1.72 -5.50 41.55
N ARG A 496 0.68 -4.68 41.79
CA ARG A 496 -0.63 -4.77 41.17
C ARG A 496 -1.23 -3.39 40.92
N THR A 497 -2.05 -3.30 39.88
CA THR A 497 -2.59 -2.00 39.45
C THR A 497 -3.97 -2.11 38.79
N PRO A 498 -4.86 -1.09 39.01
CA PRO A 498 -6.10 -0.96 38.25
C PRO A 498 -5.87 -0.23 36.90
N PHE A 499 -4.67 0.36 36.70
CA PHE A 499 -4.37 1.15 35.49
C PHE A 499 -4.07 0.24 34.31
N TYR A 500 -4.80 0.43 33.19
CA TYR A 500 -4.51 -0.22 31.92
C TYR A 500 -3.28 0.42 31.27
N ALA A 501 -2.29 -0.38 30.94
CA ALA A 501 -1.13 0.11 30.20
C ALA A 501 -1.39 0.05 28.70
N GLU A 502 -0.98 1.09 27.96
CA GLU A 502 -1.17 1.21 26.51
C GLU A 502 -0.84 -0.10 25.79
N SER A 503 -1.82 -0.61 25.07
CA SER A 503 -1.70 -1.87 24.32
C SER A 503 -2.85 -2.03 23.32
N GLY A 504 -2.59 -2.70 22.18
CA GLY A 504 -3.64 -3.03 21.21
C GLY A 504 -4.37 -1.82 20.62
N GLY A 505 -3.74 -0.63 20.65
CA GLY A 505 -4.33 0.62 20.18
C GLY A 505 -5.18 1.35 21.22
N GLN A 506 -5.44 0.79 22.41
CA GLN A 506 -6.06 1.52 23.53
C GLN A 506 -4.99 2.30 24.30
N ALA A 507 -5.22 3.60 24.51
CA ALA A 507 -4.38 4.48 25.30
C ALA A 507 -4.31 4.03 26.78
N GLY A 508 -3.19 4.32 27.43
CA GLY A 508 -2.99 4.09 28.86
C GLY A 508 -3.89 4.94 29.73
N ASP A 509 -4.15 4.47 30.92
CA ASP A 509 -4.96 5.20 31.90
C ASP A 509 -4.18 6.29 32.59
N SER A 510 -4.90 7.32 33.00
CA SER A 510 -4.47 8.36 33.94
C SER A 510 -5.20 8.27 35.27
N GLY A 511 -4.69 8.99 36.27
CA GLY A 511 -5.28 9.02 37.61
C GLY A 511 -4.31 9.46 38.69
N ILE A 512 -4.42 8.91 39.90
CA ILE A 512 -3.56 9.28 41.04
C ILE A 512 -3.09 8.04 41.84
N LEU A 513 -1.87 8.14 42.40
CA LEU A 513 -1.39 7.25 43.46
C LEU A 513 -1.26 8.10 44.72
N THR A 514 -1.85 7.64 45.81
CA THR A 514 -1.83 8.38 47.09
C THR A 514 -1.22 7.53 48.21
N HIS A 515 -0.40 8.16 49.02
CA HIS A 515 0.19 7.58 50.25
C HIS A 515 0.31 8.70 51.28
N ASP A 516 -0.44 8.62 52.38
CA ASP A 516 -0.54 9.67 53.40
C ASP A 516 -0.85 11.05 52.75
N ALA A 517 0.08 12.03 52.90
CA ALA A 517 -0.03 13.37 52.30
C ALA A 517 0.59 13.46 50.90
N SER A 518 1.11 12.36 50.37
CA SER A 518 1.76 12.30 49.09
C SER A 518 0.77 11.96 47.97
N VAL A 519 0.82 12.75 46.89
CA VAL A 519 -0.04 12.55 45.72
C VAL A 519 0.85 12.51 44.49
N PHE A 520 0.91 11.37 43.80
CA PHE A 520 1.52 11.21 42.50
C PHE A 520 0.44 11.22 41.44
N GLN A 521 0.53 12.17 40.53
CA GLN A 521 -0.38 12.31 39.40
C GLN A 521 0.10 11.46 38.23
N VAL A 522 -0.64 10.40 37.92
CA VAL A 522 -0.39 9.54 36.76
C VAL A 522 -0.99 10.20 35.53
N LEU A 523 -0.15 10.52 34.55
CA LEU A 523 -0.53 11.16 33.28
C LEU A 523 -0.76 10.12 32.18
N ASP A 524 -0.05 8.98 32.26
CA ASP A 524 -0.10 7.89 31.30
C ASP A 524 0.42 6.59 31.94
N THR A 525 -0.02 5.46 31.40
CA THR A 525 0.44 4.14 31.86
C THR A 525 0.91 3.33 30.66
N GLN A 526 2.16 2.90 30.68
CA GLN A 526 2.81 2.19 29.57
C GLN A 526 3.46 0.87 30.03
N LYS A 527 3.61 -0.09 29.13
CA LYS A 527 4.42 -1.28 29.38
C LYS A 527 5.89 -0.92 29.22
N ILE A 528 6.67 -1.02 30.27
CA ILE A 528 8.13 -0.82 30.23
C ILE A 528 8.86 -2.08 29.80
N GLN A 529 8.26 -3.25 30.06
CA GLN A 529 8.64 -4.58 29.52
C GLN A 529 7.42 -5.51 29.58
N PRO A 530 7.44 -6.70 28.93
CA PRO A 530 6.33 -7.65 29.01
C PRO A 530 5.95 -7.97 30.46
N GLY A 531 4.68 -7.71 30.81
CA GLY A 531 4.14 -7.94 32.16
C GLY A 531 4.52 -6.90 33.22
N VAL A 532 5.19 -5.79 32.87
CA VAL A 532 5.54 -4.74 33.84
C VAL A 532 4.99 -3.39 33.40
N PHE A 533 4.16 -2.78 34.25
CA PHE A 533 3.46 -1.53 33.97
C PHE A 533 4.15 -0.35 34.68
N GLY A 534 4.52 0.67 33.90
CA GLY A 534 5.08 1.92 34.38
C GLY A 534 4.01 3.01 34.39
N HIS A 535 3.74 3.57 35.56
CA HIS A 535 2.84 4.72 35.74
C HIS A 535 3.68 5.99 35.58
N HIS A 536 3.58 6.65 34.45
CA HIS A 536 4.31 7.87 34.09
C HIS A 536 3.59 9.08 34.68
N GLY A 537 4.29 9.95 35.39
CA GLY A 537 3.64 11.09 35.96
C GLY A 537 4.55 11.98 36.79
N ARG A 538 3.93 12.77 37.69
CA ARG A 538 4.63 13.75 38.51
C ARG A 538 4.13 13.67 39.96
N LEU A 539 5.06 13.74 40.93
CA LEU A 539 4.67 13.86 42.33
C LEU A 539 4.22 15.31 42.61
N ALA A 540 2.94 15.49 42.85
CA ALA A 540 2.34 16.79 43.09
C ALA A 540 2.63 17.28 44.52
N SER A 541 2.61 16.39 45.55
CA SER A 541 2.89 16.74 46.94
C SER A 541 3.54 15.59 47.67
N GLY A 542 4.27 15.88 48.74
CA GLY A 542 4.89 14.89 49.63
C GLY A 542 6.15 14.24 49.09
N SER A 543 6.38 13.00 49.46
CA SER A 543 7.47 12.13 48.98
C SER A 543 7.00 10.71 48.83
N LEU A 544 7.54 9.96 47.84
CA LEU A 544 7.21 8.56 47.62
C LEU A 544 8.49 7.72 47.60
N GLU A 545 8.47 6.61 48.31
CA GLU A 545 9.61 5.69 48.40
C GLU A 545 9.29 4.30 47.86
N ALA A 546 10.28 3.57 47.40
CA ALA A 546 10.14 2.17 47.03
C ALA A 546 9.75 1.34 48.29
N GLY A 547 8.90 0.34 48.09
CA GLY A 547 8.41 -0.53 49.14
C GLY A 547 7.18 -0.08 49.89
N VAL A 548 6.72 1.18 49.74
CA VAL A 548 5.48 1.67 50.40
C VAL A 548 4.22 1.19 49.63
N THR A 549 3.13 1.14 50.34
CA THR A 549 1.80 0.83 49.76
C THR A 549 1.08 2.12 49.40
N VAL A 550 0.63 2.22 48.20
CA VAL A 550 -0.16 3.34 47.67
C VAL A 550 -1.59 2.92 47.34
N MET A 551 -2.50 3.84 47.47
CA MET A 551 -3.83 3.71 46.88
C MET A 551 -3.79 4.19 45.41
N ALA A 552 -3.98 3.29 44.48
CA ALA A 552 -4.00 3.54 43.04
C ALA A 552 -5.45 3.77 42.61
N THR A 553 -5.76 4.94 42.07
CA THR A 553 -7.11 5.34 41.65
C THR A 553 -7.08 5.86 40.22
N VAL A 554 -7.76 5.15 39.32
CA VAL A 554 -7.89 5.51 37.88
C VAL A 554 -8.89 6.68 37.75
N ASP A 555 -8.65 7.57 36.79
CA ASP A 555 -9.64 8.54 36.35
C ASP A 555 -10.85 7.81 35.74
N ALA A 556 -11.92 7.72 36.52
CA ALA A 556 -13.11 6.95 36.16
C ALA A 556 -13.82 7.53 34.93
N GLU A 557 -13.80 8.87 34.77
CA GLU A 557 -14.47 9.53 33.64
C GLU A 557 -13.69 9.29 32.34
N GLN A 558 -12.38 9.48 32.35
CA GLN A 558 -11.52 9.22 31.20
C GLN A 558 -11.60 7.74 30.80
N ARG A 559 -11.51 6.80 31.75
CA ARG A 559 -11.66 5.36 31.51
C ARG A 559 -13.03 5.05 30.90
N ALA A 560 -14.11 5.61 31.44
CA ALA A 560 -15.46 5.38 30.92
C ALA A 560 -15.61 5.85 29.46
N ARG A 561 -15.00 6.95 29.10
CA ARG A 561 -14.99 7.45 27.72
C ARG A 561 -14.17 6.53 26.81
N THR A 562 -12.99 6.11 27.24
CA THR A 562 -12.10 5.22 26.50
C THR A 562 -12.74 3.86 26.23
N ILE A 563 -13.37 3.23 27.23
CA ILE A 563 -14.01 1.92 27.06
C ILE A 563 -15.21 1.95 26.10
N ARG A 564 -15.96 3.09 26.06
CA ARG A 564 -17.04 3.28 25.07
C ARG A 564 -16.48 3.30 23.64
N ASN A 565 -15.41 4.08 23.41
CA ASN A 565 -14.75 4.18 22.11
C ASN A 565 -14.16 2.82 21.70
N HIS A 566 -13.52 2.08 22.64
CA HIS A 566 -12.96 0.77 22.34
C HIS A 566 -14.04 -0.26 21.98
N SER A 567 -15.11 -0.30 22.74
CA SER A 567 -16.23 -1.21 22.50
C SER A 567 -16.91 -0.92 21.16
N ALA A 568 -17.11 0.37 20.84
CA ALA A 568 -17.66 0.79 19.55
C ALA A 568 -16.73 0.42 18.37
N THR A 569 -15.41 0.36 18.57
CA THR A 569 -14.45 -0.04 17.53
C THR A 569 -14.70 -1.46 17.05
N HIS A 570 -15.00 -2.40 17.95
CA HIS A 570 -15.34 -3.78 17.58
C HIS A 570 -16.65 -3.87 16.79
N LEU A 571 -17.68 -3.15 17.21
CA LEU A 571 -18.95 -3.08 16.49
C LEU A 571 -18.75 -2.44 15.10
N MET A 572 -17.99 -1.36 15.03
CA MET A 572 -17.66 -0.67 13.78
C MET A 572 -16.85 -1.56 12.82
N HIS A 573 -15.82 -2.27 13.31
CA HIS A 573 -15.05 -3.20 12.52
C HIS A 573 -15.94 -4.27 11.87
N LYS A 574 -16.82 -4.87 12.67
CA LYS A 574 -17.78 -5.86 12.18
C LYS A 574 -18.76 -5.26 11.17
N ALA A 575 -19.31 -4.07 11.43
CA ALA A 575 -20.20 -3.35 10.52
C ALA A 575 -19.52 -3.02 9.18
N LEU A 576 -18.25 -2.55 9.21
CA LEU A 576 -17.47 -2.30 8.01
C LEU A 576 -17.30 -3.57 7.18
N ARG A 577 -17.06 -4.72 7.82
CA ARG A 577 -16.97 -6.01 7.11
C ARG A 577 -18.30 -6.45 6.48
N GLU A 578 -19.43 -6.14 7.10
CA GLU A 578 -20.75 -6.45 6.55
C GLU A 578 -21.11 -5.54 5.37
N VAL A 579 -20.74 -4.26 5.43
CA VAL A 579 -21.06 -3.28 4.38
C VAL A 579 -20.11 -3.37 3.20
N LEU A 580 -18.81 -3.49 3.47
CA LEU A 580 -17.75 -3.40 2.44
C LEU A 580 -17.22 -4.78 2.02
N GLY A 581 -17.41 -5.80 2.86
CA GLY A 581 -16.97 -7.17 2.57
C GLY A 581 -15.89 -7.71 3.51
N ALA A 582 -15.71 -9.04 3.48
CA ALA A 582 -14.82 -9.78 4.38
C ALA A 582 -13.33 -9.41 4.30
N HIS A 583 -12.91 -8.68 3.26
CA HIS A 583 -11.54 -8.21 3.06
C HIS A 583 -11.13 -7.08 4.01
N VAL A 584 -12.10 -6.42 4.64
CA VAL A 584 -11.82 -5.38 5.64
C VAL A 584 -11.08 -6.02 6.81
N GLN A 585 -9.84 -5.61 7.00
CA GLN A 585 -8.94 -6.05 8.07
C GLN A 585 -8.34 -4.82 8.74
N GLN A 586 -8.17 -4.86 10.05
CA GLN A 586 -7.49 -3.80 10.79
C GLN A 586 -6.05 -3.65 10.32
N ARG A 587 -5.62 -2.41 10.12
CA ARG A 587 -4.23 -2.00 9.81
C ARG A 587 -3.63 -1.14 10.91
N GLY A 588 -4.45 -0.55 11.73
CA GLY A 588 -4.07 0.24 12.89
C GLY A 588 -5.30 0.64 13.68
N SER A 589 -5.11 0.93 14.96
CA SER A 589 -6.15 1.43 15.83
C SER A 589 -5.55 2.43 16.83
N LEU A 590 -6.31 3.45 17.19
CA LEU A 590 -6.04 4.33 18.32
C LEU A 590 -7.37 4.64 18.99
N VAL A 591 -7.45 4.29 20.26
CA VAL A 591 -8.66 4.48 21.07
C VAL A 591 -8.26 5.23 22.33
N ASP A 592 -8.79 6.42 22.49
CA ASP A 592 -8.60 7.26 23.67
C ASP A 592 -9.96 7.75 24.22
N ALA A 593 -9.94 8.65 25.18
CA ALA A 593 -11.16 9.21 25.77
C ALA A 593 -11.91 10.14 24.81
N ASP A 594 -11.27 10.66 23.79
CA ASP A 594 -11.86 11.66 22.89
C ASP A 594 -12.52 11.02 21.69
N LYS A 595 -11.87 10.00 21.08
CA LYS A 595 -12.33 9.36 19.85
C LYS A 595 -11.80 7.94 19.69
N THR A 596 -12.36 7.23 18.73
CA THR A 596 -11.72 6.07 18.12
C THR A 596 -11.26 6.38 16.71
N ARG A 597 -10.07 5.89 16.36
CA ARG A 597 -9.48 5.92 15.01
C ARG A 597 -9.20 4.51 14.58
N PHE A 598 -9.69 4.13 13.43
CA PHE A 598 -9.55 2.79 12.90
C PHE A 598 -9.05 2.84 11.46
N ASP A 599 -7.88 2.27 11.25
CA ASP A 599 -7.26 2.13 9.94
C ASP A 599 -7.52 0.72 9.42
N PHE A 600 -8.03 0.60 8.20
CA PHE A 600 -8.46 -0.70 7.66
C PHE A 600 -8.15 -0.84 6.18
N ALA A 601 -8.01 -2.09 5.74
CA ALA A 601 -7.77 -2.42 4.35
C ALA A 601 -9.03 -2.20 3.50
N HIS A 602 -8.99 -1.22 2.61
CA HIS A 602 -10.01 -0.96 1.60
C HIS A 602 -9.46 -0.02 0.52
N ASP A 603 -9.91 -0.20 -0.71
CA ASP A 603 -9.27 0.39 -1.90
C ASP A 603 -9.96 1.65 -2.40
N ALA A 604 -11.21 1.91 -2.00
CA ALA A 604 -12.00 3.05 -2.45
C ALA A 604 -12.43 3.94 -1.28
N PRO A 605 -12.70 5.25 -1.50
CA PRO A 605 -13.40 6.08 -0.53
C PRO A 605 -14.77 5.49 -0.21
N LEU A 606 -15.17 5.55 1.06
CA LEU A 606 -16.54 5.19 1.42
C LEU A 606 -17.51 6.25 0.93
N SER A 607 -18.62 5.80 0.37
CA SER A 607 -19.75 6.68 0.05
C SER A 607 -20.47 7.12 1.33
N ASN A 608 -21.21 8.23 1.26
CA ASN A 608 -22.03 8.70 2.36
C ASN A 608 -23.08 7.64 2.79
N ASP A 609 -23.62 6.88 1.86
CA ASP A 609 -24.60 5.82 2.12
C ASP A 609 -23.96 4.64 2.88
N GLU A 610 -22.72 4.26 2.55
CA GLU A 610 -21.98 3.22 3.25
C GLU A 610 -21.64 3.67 4.69
N ILE A 611 -21.19 4.91 4.87
CA ILE A 611 -20.93 5.49 6.19
C ILE A 611 -22.22 5.49 7.03
N LEU A 612 -23.33 5.96 6.45
CA LEU A 612 -24.63 5.98 7.12
C LEU A 612 -25.08 4.56 7.50
N ARG A 613 -24.85 3.58 6.62
CA ARG A 613 -25.19 2.18 6.87
C ARG A 613 -24.36 1.59 8.02
N VAL A 614 -23.08 1.88 8.09
CA VAL A 614 -22.21 1.48 9.21
C VAL A 614 -22.71 2.09 10.51
N GLU A 615 -23.04 3.39 10.53
CA GLU A 615 -23.61 4.06 11.71
C GLU A 615 -24.94 3.43 12.17
N GLN A 616 -25.83 3.11 11.22
CA GLN A 616 -27.10 2.46 11.52
C GLN A 616 -26.92 1.10 12.17
N ILE A 617 -26.00 0.27 11.64
CA ILE A 617 -25.71 -1.06 12.16
C ILE A 617 -25.14 -0.95 13.58
N VAL A 618 -24.13 -0.11 13.79
CA VAL A 618 -23.51 0.07 15.12
C VAL A 618 -24.52 0.61 16.14
N ASN A 619 -25.30 1.63 15.79
CA ASN A 619 -26.30 2.18 16.72
C ASN A 619 -27.45 1.21 16.99
N ALA A 620 -27.83 0.33 16.07
CA ALA A 620 -28.78 -0.74 16.31
C ALA A 620 -28.26 -1.73 17.36
N GLU A 621 -26.96 -2.13 17.27
CA GLU A 621 -26.33 -2.97 18.29
C GLU A 621 -26.21 -2.27 19.65
N VAL A 622 -25.93 -0.97 19.68
CA VAL A 622 -25.93 -0.16 20.89
C VAL A 622 -27.33 -0.18 21.54
N LEU A 623 -28.38 0.07 20.75
CA LEU A 623 -29.77 0.09 21.23
C LEU A 623 -30.26 -1.28 21.65
N SER A 624 -29.70 -2.38 21.14
CA SER A 624 -30.06 -3.74 21.58
C SER A 624 -29.65 -4.03 23.03
N ASN A 625 -28.73 -3.25 23.58
CA ASN A 625 -28.27 -3.29 24.97
C ASN A 625 -27.85 -4.70 25.44
N GLN A 626 -27.12 -5.43 24.63
CA GLN A 626 -26.65 -6.78 24.94
C GLN A 626 -25.49 -6.73 25.93
N ALA A 627 -25.31 -7.79 26.73
CA ALA A 627 -24.18 -7.93 27.62
C ALA A 627 -22.90 -8.14 26.81
N ALA A 628 -21.81 -7.48 27.20
CA ALA A 628 -20.46 -7.78 26.72
C ALA A 628 -19.85 -8.83 27.66
N VAL A 629 -19.38 -9.95 27.05
CA VAL A 629 -18.83 -11.08 27.81
C VAL A 629 -17.40 -11.33 27.36
N ALA A 630 -16.49 -11.40 28.31
CA ALA A 630 -15.09 -11.74 28.05
C ALA A 630 -14.74 -13.09 28.69
N GLN A 631 -14.08 -13.97 27.92
CA GLN A 631 -13.69 -15.30 28.39
C GLN A 631 -12.21 -15.55 28.03
N VAL A 632 -11.49 -16.22 28.90
CA VAL A 632 -10.12 -16.69 28.63
C VAL A 632 -10.19 -18.15 28.22
N MET A 633 -9.59 -18.48 27.07
CA MET A 633 -9.59 -19.83 26.52
C MET A 633 -8.31 -20.06 25.70
N SER A 634 -8.09 -21.30 25.22
CA SER A 634 -6.99 -21.58 24.31
C SER A 634 -7.18 -20.81 22.98
N TYR A 635 -6.06 -20.44 22.34
CA TYR A 635 -6.10 -19.78 21.02
C TYR A 635 -6.86 -20.62 19.98
N ASP A 636 -6.61 -21.94 19.99
CA ASP A 636 -7.26 -22.86 19.06
C ASP A 636 -8.77 -22.96 19.27
N ASP A 637 -9.25 -23.01 20.52
CA ASP A 637 -10.68 -23.01 20.80
C ASP A 637 -11.35 -21.69 20.44
N ALA A 638 -10.64 -20.58 20.63
CA ALA A 638 -11.12 -19.24 20.24
C ALA A 638 -11.34 -19.15 18.72
N VAL A 639 -10.34 -19.60 17.93
CA VAL A 639 -10.41 -19.59 16.45
C VAL A 639 -11.45 -20.58 15.93
N LYS A 640 -11.52 -21.79 16.48
CA LYS A 640 -12.57 -22.77 16.17
C LYS A 640 -13.97 -22.25 16.51
N GLY A 641 -14.08 -21.47 17.58
CA GLY A 641 -15.30 -20.80 17.98
C GLY A 641 -15.65 -19.56 17.15
N GLY A 642 -14.91 -19.28 16.10
CA GLY A 642 -15.17 -18.16 15.18
C GLY A 642 -14.71 -16.78 15.69
N ALA A 643 -13.86 -16.73 16.71
CA ALA A 643 -13.28 -15.48 17.16
C ALA A 643 -12.33 -14.92 16.10
N MET A 644 -12.44 -13.63 15.82
CA MET A 644 -11.57 -12.95 14.88
C MET A 644 -10.25 -12.61 15.56
N ALA A 645 -9.14 -13.12 15.01
CA ALA A 645 -7.79 -12.76 15.41
C ALA A 645 -7.28 -11.64 14.48
N LEU A 646 -6.61 -10.64 15.04
CA LEU A 646 -5.98 -9.58 14.26
C LEU A 646 -4.74 -10.13 13.56
N PHE A 647 -4.63 -9.82 12.28
CA PHE A 647 -3.55 -10.32 11.45
C PHE A 647 -2.22 -9.65 11.82
N GLY A 648 -1.19 -10.47 12.12
CA GLY A 648 0.16 -9.99 12.43
C GLY A 648 0.47 -9.78 13.91
N GLU A 649 -0.49 -9.99 14.82
CA GLU A 649 -0.23 -10.00 16.24
C GLU A 649 0.23 -11.40 16.73
N LYS A 650 1.16 -11.42 17.70
CA LYS A 650 1.60 -12.65 18.36
C LYS A 650 0.70 -12.91 19.56
N TYR A 651 -0.08 -13.96 19.49
CA TYR A 651 -0.90 -14.42 20.60
C TYR A 651 -0.18 -15.54 21.38
N GLY A 652 -0.37 -15.58 22.69
CA GLY A 652 0.05 -16.71 23.53
C GLY A 652 -0.89 -17.91 23.37
N ASP A 653 -0.56 -19.02 24.06
CA ASP A 653 -1.38 -20.24 24.07
C ASP A 653 -2.80 -19.99 24.63
N THR A 654 -2.96 -19.00 25.51
CA THR A 654 -4.23 -18.55 26.08
C THR A 654 -4.54 -17.13 25.65
N VAL A 655 -5.78 -16.89 25.24
CA VAL A 655 -6.26 -15.60 24.73
C VAL A 655 -7.58 -15.19 25.42
N ARG A 656 -7.80 -13.88 25.48
CA ARG A 656 -9.08 -13.32 25.96
C ARG A 656 -9.97 -13.04 24.74
N VAL A 657 -11.11 -13.71 24.66
CA VAL A 657 -12.15 -13.54 23.64
C VAL A 657 -13.22 -12.61 24.20
N LEU A 658 -13.55 -11.56 23.46
CA LEU A 658 -14.62 -10.63 23.75
C LEU A 658 -15.80 -10.92 22.81
N ASP A 659 -16.96 -11.22 23.39
CA ASP A 659 -18.25 -11.24 22.72
C ASP A 659 -19.00 -9.94 23.06
N ILE A 660 -19.25 -9.10 22.06
CA ILE A 660 -19.96 -7.81 22.21
C ILE A 660 -20.91 -7.58 21.03
N GLY A 661 -22.22 -7.56 21.34
CA GLY A 661 -23.23 -7.53 20.29
C GLY A 661 -23.02 -8.68 19.28
N PHE A 662 -22.91 -8.33 18.03
CA PHE A 662 -22.67 -9.28 16.93
C PHE A 662 -21.16 -9.51 16.61
N SER A 663 -20.24 -8.89 17.36
CA SER A 663 -18.79 -9.07 17.19
C SER A 663 -18.22 -10.05 18.20
N ARG A 664 -17.32 -10.92 17.74
CA ARG A 664 -16.52 -11.86 18.54
C ARG A 664 -15.06 -11.77 18.12
N GLU A 665 -14.22 -11.21 18.99
CA GLU A 665 -12.82 -10.89 18.65
C GLU A 665 -11.87 -11.19 19.81
N LEU A 666 -10.59 -11.43 19.48
CA LEU A 666 -9.51 -11.52 20.47
C LEU A 666 -9.17 -10.10 20.94
N CYS A 667 -9.41 -9.80 22.23
CA CYS A 667 -9.11 -8.48 22.77
C CYS A 667 -8.75 -8.48 24.25
N GLY A 668 -7.56 -7.92 24.56
CA GLY A 668 -7.08 -7.71 25.93
C GLY A 668 -7.43 -6.35 26.54
N GLY A 669 -8.18 -5.50 25.83
CA GLY A 669 -8.56 -4.16 26.28
C GLY A 669 -9.69 -4.14 27.31
N THR A 670 -10.03 -2.94 27.79
CA THR A 670 -11.14 -2.70 28.69
C THR A 670 -12.39 -2.29 27.91
N HIS A 671 -13.57 -2.78 28.31
CA HIS A 671 -14.81 -2.64 27.58
C HIS A 671 -16.00 -2.28 28.47
N VAL A 672 -17.10 -1.83 27.87
CA VAL A 672 -18.38 -1.60 28.52
C VAL A 672 -18.97 -2.93 29.00
N ALA A 673 -19.82 -2.87 30.02
CA ALA A 673 -20.55 -4.05 30.50
C ALA A 673 -21.71 -4.45 29.54
N ARG A 674 -22.29 -3.49 28.86
CA ARG A 674 -23.38 -3.69 27.90
C ARG A 674 -23.21 -2.76 26.70
N THR A 675 -23.71 -3.17 25.54
CA THR A 675 -23.57 -2.36 24.30
C THR A 675 -24.29 -1.00 24.46
N GLY A 676 -25.35 -0.92 25.25
CA GLY A 676 -26.04 0.32 25.52
C GLY A 676 -25.23 1.39 26.26
N ASP A 677 -24.22 0.99 27.04
CA ASP A 677 -23.30 1.90 27.73
C ASP A 677 -22.46 2.76 26.80
N ILE A 678 -22.30 2.34 25.51
CA ILE A 678 -21.60 3.09 24.46
C ILE A 678 -22.28 4.42 24.18
N GLY A 679 -23.63 4.46 24.23
CA GLY A 679 -24.42 5.61 23.85
C GLY A 679 -24.41 5.87 22.36
N LEU A 680 -24.64 7.11 21.94
CA LEU A 680 -24.63 7.47 20.52
C LEU A 680 -23.25 7.20 19.87
N PHE A 681 -23.25 6.53 18.72
CA PHE A 681 -22.08 6.36 17.87
C PHE A 681 -22.20 7.24 16.63
N LYS A 682 -21.14 8.01 16.30
CA LYS A 682 -21.12 8.90 15.14
C LYS A 682 -19.76 8.89 14.45
N VAL A 683 -19.74 8.62 13.16
CA VAL A 683 -18.55 8.79 12.30
C VAL A 683 -18.37 10.28 11.99
N VAL A 684 -17.17 10.80 12.19
CA VAL A 684 -16.86 12.22 12.00
C VAL A 684 -15.89 12.48 10.85
N SER A 685 -15.08 11.49 10.49
CA SER A 685 -14.21 11.59 9.31
C SER A 685 -13.95 10.23 8.69
N GLU A 686 -13.71 10.23 7.37
CA GLU A 686 -13.24 9.11 6.58
C GLU A 686 -12.24 9.62 5.55
N GLY A 687 -11.11 8.90 5.34
CA GLY A 687 -10.11 9.32 4.37
C GLY A 687 -9.04 8.27 4.11
N GLY A 688 -8.26 8.44 3.02
CA GLY A 688 -7.11 7.60 2.72
C GLY A 688 -5.89 8.00 3.55
N VAL A 689 -5.14 7.03 4.10
CA VAL A 689 -3.87 7.25 4.82
C VAL A 689 -2.69 6.70 4.05
N ALA A 690 -2.91 5.59 3.35
CA ALA A 690 -1.94 4.96 2.48
C ALA A 690 -2.67 4.25 1.34
N ALA A 691 -1.93 3.76 0.36
CA ALA A 691 -2.54 2.97 -0.72
C ALA A 691 -3.19 1.71 -0.14
N GLY A 692 -4.48 1.50 -0.44
CA GLY A 692 -5.24 0.37 0.08
C GLY A 692 -5.56 0.43 1.58
N VAL A 693 -5.32 1.57 2.25
CA VAL A 693 -5.64 1.75 3.67
C VAL A 693 -6.50 3.00 3.84
N ARG A 694 -7.68 2.81 4.39
CA ARG A 694 -8.63 3.86 4.76
C ARG A 694 -8.62 4.07 6.25
N ARG A 695 -8.86 5.29 6.69
CA ARG A 695 -9.02 5.69 8.09
C ARG A 695 -10.44 6.18 8.34
N ILE A 696 -11.04 5.68 9.38
CA ILE A 696 -12.31 6.20 9.89
C ILE A 696 -12.11 6.68 11.33
N GLU A 697 -12.67 7.83 11.66
CA GLU A 697 -12.70 8.35 13.03
C GLU A 697 -14.15 8.48 13.48
N ALA A 698 -14.41 8.05 14.71
CA ALA A 698 -15.75 8.09 15.27
C ALA A 698 -15.74 8.52 16.74
N LEU A 699 -16.87 9.01 17.19
CA LEU A 699 -17.14 9.47 18.55
C LEU A 699 -18.25 8.62 19.17
N THR A 700 -18.22 8.52 20.51
CA THR A 700 -19.26 7.81 21.26
C THR A 700 -19.84 8.66 22.41
N GLY A 701 -20.99 8.27 22.89
CA GLY A 701 -21.64 8.82 24.09
C GLY A 701 -21.74 10.34 24.10
N GLY A 702 -21.23 10.98 25.17
CA GLY A 702 -21.26 12.43 25.35
C GLY A 702 -20.53 13.23 24.27
N ASN A 703 -19.38 12.70 23.74
CA ASN A 703 -18.64 13.37 22.68
C ASN A 703 -19.42 13.38 21.35
N ALA A 704 -20.06 12.26 21.01
CA ALA A 704 -20.93 12.17 19.83
C ALA A 704 -22.15 13.10 19.98
N LEU A 705 -22.79 13.15 21.15
CA LEU A 705 -23.90 14.06 21.43
C LEU A 705 -23.47 15.52 21.29
N ALA A 706 -22.35 15.91 21.90
CA ALA A 706 -21.83 17.28 21.81
C ALA A 706 -21.54 17.67 20.36
N TRP A 707 -20.96 16.75 19.56
CA TRP A 707 -20.71 16.99 18.13
C TRP A 707 -22.01 17.24 17.35
N VAL A 708 -23.05 16.42 17.57
CA VAL A 708 -24.36 16.59 16.92
C VAL A 708 -25.02 17.92 17.35
N GLN A 709 -24.94 18.29 18.63
CA GLN A 709 -25.44 19.56 19.13
C GLN A 709 -24.73 20.77 18.51
N ASN A 710 -23.41 20.71 18.38
CA ASN A 710 -22.61 21.74 17.72
C ASN A 710 -22.94 21.87 16.23
N LEU A 711 -23.12 20.74 15.52
CA LEU A 711 -23.55 20.74 14.13
C LEU A 711 -24.95 21.39 14.00
N ASN A 712 -25.90 21.00 14.84
CA ASN A 712 -27.24 21.58 14.85
C ASN A 712 -27.20 23.10 15.14
N ALA A 713 -26.43 23.54 16.14
CA ALA A 713 -26.24 24.98 16.44
C ALA A 713 -25.62 25.73 15.23
N THR A 714 -24.73 25.12 14.52
CA THR A 714 -24.12 25.72 13.31
C THR A 714 -25.14 25.89 12.18
N VAL A 715 -25.97 24.84 11.94
CA VAL A 715 -27.06 24.90 10.96
C VAL A 715 -28.09 25.96 11.36
N GLN A 716 -28.47 26.06 12.62
CA GLN A 716 -29.40 27.08 13.13
C GLN A 716 -28.83 28.49 12.91
N ARG A 717 -27.55 28.74 13.19
CA ARG A 717 -26.91 30.03 12.95
C ARG A 717 -26.88 30.39 11.47
N ALA A 718 -26.57 29.42 10.61
CA ALA A 718 -26.58 29.64 9.16
C ALA A 718 -27.99 29.97 8.65
N ALA A 719 -29.00 29.25 9.10
CA ALA A 719 -30.39 29.52 8.74
C ALA A 719 -30.85 30.91 9.23
N ALA A 720 -30.50 31.29 10.47
CA ALA A 720 -30.80 32.63 11.01
C ALA A 720 -30.12 33.74 10.21
N ALA A 721 -28.86 33.58 9.84
CA ALA A 721 -28.13 34.53 8.99
C ALA A 721 -28.80 34.77 7.64
N LEU A 722 -29.39 33.70 7.07
CA LEU A 722 -30.10 33.75 5.80
C LEU A 722 -31.62 34.03 5.94
N LYS A 723 -32.07 34.25 7.16
CA LYS A 723 -33.51 34.49 7.53
C LYS A 723 -34.45 33.42 6.95
N THR A 724 -34.06 32.16 7.16
CA THR A 724 -34.85 30.98 6.71
C THR A 724 -34.89 29.92 7.81
N GLN A 725 -35.72 28.87 7.62
CA GLN A 725 -35.74 27.70 8.49
C GLN A 725 -34.59 26.75 8.12
N PRO A 726 -34.05 25.94 9.05
CA PRO A 726 -32.99 24.98 8.77
C PRO A 726 -33.29 24.01 7.60
N ALA A 727 -34.52 23.55 7.49
CA ALA A 727 -34.93 22.63 6.43
C ALA A 727 -34.94 23.28 5.02
N GLU A 728 -35.11 24.60 4.94
CA GLU A 728 -35.15 25.36 3.70
C GLU A 728 -33.77 25.95 3.31
N LEU A 729 -32.75 25.69 4.13
CA LEU A 729 -31.43 26.27 3.95
C LEU A 729 -30.82 25.97 2.58
N PRO A 730 -30.88 24.73 2.04
CA PRO A 730 -30.36 24.40 0.71
C PRO A 730 -31.03 25.21 -0.41
N ASP A 731 -32.36 25.33 -0.35
CA ASP A 731 -33.12 26.06 -1.37
C ASP A 731 -32.81 27.55 -1.31
N ARG A 732 -32.68 28.12 -0.10
CA ARG A 732 -32.33 29.54 0.10
C ARG A 732 -30.95 29.87 -0.43
N ILE A 733 -29.96 28.96 -0.23
CA ILE A 733 -28.61 29.09 -0.78
C ILE A 733 -28.66 29.07 -2.31
N GLY A 734 -29.42 28.13 -2.89
CA GLY A 734 -29.62 28.03 -4.33
C GLY A 734 -30.21 29.31 -4.92
N MET A 735 -31.27 29.86 -4.31
CA MET A 735 -31.87 31.13 -4.71
C MET A 735 -30.87 32.30 -4.66
N LEU A 736 -30.03 32.35 -3.61
CA LEU A 736 -29.03 33.43 -3.49
C LEU A 736 -27.95 33.31 -4.56
N GLN A 737 -27.55 32.10 -4.91
CA GLN A 737 -26.59 31.89 -5.99
C GLN A 737 -27.15 32.33 -7.35
N GLU A 738 -28.42 32.04 -7.62
CA GLU A 738 -29.09 32.50 -8.84
C GLU A 738 -29.24 34.03 -8.86
N GLN A 739 -29.63 34.64 -7.72
CA GLN A 739 -29.70 36.09 -7.59
C GLN A 739 -28.35 36.75 -7.84
N LEU A 740 -27.27 36.20 -7.26
CA LEU A 740 -25.91 36.71 -7.47
C LEU A 740 -25.54 36.68 -8.95
N LYS A 741 -25.76 35.55 -9.65
CA LYS A 741 -25.50 35.45 -11.09
C LYS A 741 -26.32 36.47 -11.93
N ALA A 742 -27.58 36.71 -11.54
CA ALA A 742 -28.43 37.70 -12.21
C ALA A 742 -27.88 39.11 -12.00
N VAL A 743 -27.53 39.47 -10.75
CA VAL A 743 -26.94 40.79 -10.45
C VAL A 743 -25.61 41.01 -11.16
N GLU A 744 -24.75 39.98 -11.21
CA GLU A 744 -23.48 40.08 -11.96
C GLU A 744 -23.71 40.33 -13.43
N LYS A 745 -24.66 39.63 -14.04
CA LYS A 745 -25.06 39.86 -15.45
C LYS A 745 -25.66 41.26 -15.69
N ASP A 746 -26.51 41.75 -14.77
CA ASP A 746 -27.09 43.09 -14.88
C ASP A 746 -26.02 44.16 -14.71
N LEU A 747 -25.05 43.95 -13.80
CA LEU A 747 -23.89 44.83 -13.63
C LEU A 747 -23.05 44.92 -14.91
N GLU A 748 -22.76 43.74 -15.51
CA GLU A 748 -22.02 43.66 -16.78
C GLU A 748 -22.76 44.39 -17.93
N GLN A 749 -24.09 44.21 -18.03
CA GLN A 749 -24.91 44.93 -19.01
C GLN A 749 -24.95 46.44 -18.75
N ALA A 750 -25.06 46.87 -17.49
CA ALA A 750 -25.03 48.25 -17.12
C ALA A 750 -23.69 48.93 -17.46
N ARG A 751 -22.58 48.22 -17.19
CA ARG A 751 -21.23 48.70 -17.57
C ARG A 751 -21.07 48.82 -19.07
N ALA A 752 -21.52 47.81 -19.84
CA ALA A 752 -21.48 47.85 -21.29
C ALA A 752 -22.31 49.00 -21.88
N LYS A 753 -23.51 49.27 -21.33
CA LYS A 753 -24.32 50.44 -21.72
C LYS A 753 -23.66 51.77 -21.41
N LEU A 754 -23.03 51.90 -20.24
CA LEU A 754 -22.28 53.13 -19.86
C LEU A 754 -21.09 53.33 -20.80
N ALA A 755 -20.30 52.30 -21.08
CA ALA A 755 -19.17 52.36 -22.00
C ALA A 755 -19.63 52.76 -23.42
N SER A 756 -20.73 52.20 -23.92
CA SER A 756 -21.30 52.55 -25.25
C SER A 756 -21.81 53.98 -25.30
N SER A 757 -22.47 54.45 -24.23
CA SER A 757 -22.97 55.86 -24.15
C SER A 757 -21.82 56.85 -24.09
N ALA A 758 -20.76 56.56 -23.27
CA ALA A 758 -19.54 57.35 -23.21
C ALA A 758 -18.84 57.41 -24.60
N GLY A 759 -18.76 56.29 -25.29
CA GLY A 759 -18.18 56.24 -26.65
C GLY A 759 -18.93 57.08 -27.67
N HIS A 760 -20.25 57.24 -27.51
CA HIS A 760 -21.07 58.07 -28.43
C HIS A 760 -20.73 59.55 -28.20
N ALA A 761 -20.69 60.04 -26.99
CA ALA A 761 -20.36 61.44 -26.68
C ALA A 761 -18.90 61.79 -27.07
N LEU A 762 -18.00 60.80 -27.05
CA LEU A 762 -16.58 61.06 -27.40
C LEU A 762 -16.39 61.16 -28.93
N THR A 763 -17.24 60.57 -29.79
CA THR A 763 -17.13 60.69 -31.25
C THR A 763 -17.32 62.12 -31.73
N GLU A 764 -18.08 62.94 -31.01
CA GLU A 764 -18.28 64.37 -31.33
C GLU A 764 -17.04 65.22 -31.02
N GLN A 765 -16.12 64.77 -30.23
CA GLN A 765 -14.86 65.46 -29.88
C GLN A 765 -13.73 65.14 -30.88
N ALA A 766 -13.95 64.34 -31.86
CA ALA A 766 -12.98 64.04 -32.91
C ALA A 766 -12.67 65.25 -33.79
N VAL A 767 -11.39 65.54 -33.94
CA VAL A 767 -10.90 66.70 -34.70
C VAL A 767 -10.51 66.23 -36.12
N GLU A 768 -10.92 66.95 -37.13
CA GLU A 768 -10.55 66.68 -38.51
C GLU A 768 -9.08 67.14 -38.78
N MET A 769 -8.28 66.22 -39.30
CA MET A 769 -6.88 66.40 -39.60
C MET A 769 -6.68 66.86 -41.06
N PRO A 770 -5.66 67.73 -41.36
CA PRO A 770 -5.40 68.14 -42.71
C PRO A 770 -5.23 67.07 -43.75
N ALA A 771 -4.85 65.89 -43.33
CA ALA A 771 -4.66 64.70 -44.15
C ALA A 771 -5.98 63.94 -44.47
N GLY A 772 -7.16 64.43 -44.05
CA GLY A 772 -8.48 63.89 -44.41
C GLY A 772 -9.00 62.75 -43.53
N PHE A 773 -8.47 62.61 -42.32
CA PHE A 773 -8.97 61.62 -41.31
C PHE A 773 -9.27 62.33 -39.99
N LYS A 774 -9.96 61.66 -39.05
CA LYS A 774 -10.30 62.25 -37.74
C LYS A 774 -9.35 61.72 -36.64
N LEU A 775 -8.96 62.65 -35.74
CA LEU A 775 -8.15 62.30 -34.56
C LEU A 775 -9.02 62.50 -33.32
N LEU A 776 -9.12 61.46 -32.49
CA LEU A 776 -9.70 61.52 -31.17
C LEU A 776 -8.65 61.14 -30.12
N VAL A 777 -8.33 62.04 -29.22
CA VAL A 777 -7.41 61.79 -28.11
C VAL A 777 -8.07 62.31 -26.82
N THR A 778 -8.34 61.41 -25.88
CA THR A 778 -9.02 61.85 -24.66
C THR A 778 -8.78 60.84 -23.50
N GLU A 779 -8.88 61.40 -22.29
CA GLU A 779 -8.96 60.59 -21.08
C GLU A 779 -10.44 60.27 -20.79
N VAL A 780 -10.69 58.99 -20.52
CA VAL A 780 -12.04 58.52 -20.17
C VAL A 780 -12.03 58.09 -18.71
N LYS A 781 -12.68 58.89 -17.87
CA LYS A 781 -12.74 58.62 -16.42
C LYS A 781 -13.81 57.62 -16.08
N GLY A 782 -13.51 56.71 -15.14
CA GLY A 782 -14.46 55.77 -14.57
C GLY A 782 -14.81 54.59 -15.48
N VAL A 783 -14.04 54.33 -16.54
CA VAL A 783 -14.16 53.17 -17.42
C VAL A 783 -13.11 52.16 -17.05
N ASP A 784 -13.51 50.86 -16.91
CA ASP A 784 -12.56 49.78 -16.66
C ASP A 784 -11.57 49.66 -17.83
N PRO A 785 -10.27 49.47 -17.59
CA PRO A 785 -9.28 49.27 -18.64
C PRO A 785 -9.64 48.17 -19.67
N LYS A 786 -10.41 47.18 -19.27
CA LYS A 786 -10.89 46.11 -20.17
C LYS A 786 -11.90 46.60 -21.22
N ASP A 787 -12.66 47.64 -20.86
CA ASP A 787 -13.73 48.15 -21.74
C ASP A 787 -13.19 49.21 -22.71
N LEU A 788 -12.01 49.82 -22.47
CA LEU A 788 -11.40 50.80 -23.36
C LEU A 788 -11.16 50.27 -24.76
N ARG A 789 -10.76 49.00 -24.89
CA ARG A 789 -10.53 48.39 -26.22
C ARG A 789 -11.80 48.32 -27.04
N ALA A 790 -12.87 47.80 -26.43
CA ALA A 790 -14.17 47.72 -27.11
C ALA A 790 -14.70 49.13 -27.47
N MET A 791 -14.48 50.12 -26.59
CA MET A 791 -14.82 51.51 -26.85
C MET A 791 -14.03 52.10 -28.04
N ALA A 792 -12.72 51.86 -28.10
CA ALA A 792 -11.86 52.30 -29.19
C ALA A 792 -12.30 51.67 -30.54
N ASP A 793 -12.66 50.39 -30.55
CA ASP A 793 -13.19 49.73 -31.76
C ASP A 793 -14.53 50.34 -32.20
N GLN A 794 -15.47 50.56 -31.29
CA GLN A 794 -16.76 51.16 -31.60
C GLN A 794 -16.59 52.61 -32.15
N ILE A 795 -15.64 53.38 -31.61
CA ILE A 795 -15.36 54.72 -32.08
C ILE A 795 -14.72 54.70 -33.46
N LYS A 796 -13.78 53.78 -33.75
CA LYS A 796 -13.21 53.60 -35.08
C LYS A 796 -14.28 53.32 -36.15
N ASP A 797 -15.19 52.33 -35.81
CA ASP A 797 -16.25 51.95 -36.71
C ASP A 797 -17.21 53.10 -37.09
N ARG A 798 -17.43 53.98 -36.13
CA ARG A 798 -18.28 55.16 -36.34
C ARG A 798 -17.57 56.28 -37.12
N LEU A 799 -16.32 56.53 -36.82
CA LEU A 799 -15.56 57.58 -37.47
C LEU A 799 -15.07 57.25 -38.88
N LYS A 800 -15.06 55.94 -39.21
CA LYS A 800 -14.70 55.28 -40.51
C LYS A 800 -13.25 55.51 -40.94
N SER A 801 -12.71 56.72 -40.84
CA SER A 801 -11.32 57.06 -41.11
C SER A 801 -10.80 57.89 -39.90
N ALA A 802 -10.04 57.20 -39.01
CA ALA A 802 -9.67 57.83 -37.71
C ALA A 802 -8.45 57.19 -37.06
N VAL A 803 -7.79 58.02 -36.24
CA VAL A 803 -6.84 57.64 -35.20
C VAL A 803 -7.50 57.92 -33.87
N VAL A 804 -7.63 56.93 -33.04
CA VAL A 804 -8.27 57.00 -31.72
C VAL A 804 -7.26 56.65 -30.66
N LEU A 805 -7.10 57.49 -29.65
CA LEU A 805 -6.31 57.20 -28.44
C LEU A 805 -7.16 57.50 -27.20
N LEU A 806 -7.43 56.46 -26.43
CA LEU A 806 -8.17 56.58 -25.19
C LEU A 806 -7.25 56.23 -24.04
N ALA A 807 -7.29 57.00 -22.97
CA ALA A 807 -6.60 56.69 -21.72
C ALA A 807 -7.60 56.65 -20.58
N THR A 808 -7.32 55.80 -19.57
CA THR A 808 -8.03 55.81 -18.30
C THR A 808 -7.04 55.66 -17.15
N SER A 809 -7.37 56.25 -16.02
CA SER A 809 -6.60 56.12 -14.79
C SER A 809 -7.42 55.37 -13.74
N SER A 810 -6.81 54.42 -13.07
CA SER A 810 -7.42 53.62 -11.98
C SER A 810 -7.12 54.30 -10.63
N ALA A 811 -7.90 53.94 -9.61
CA ALA A 811 -7.75 54.53 -8.24
C ALA A 811 -6.39 54.20 -7.59
N ASP A 812 -5.71 53.13 -8.03
CA ASP A 812 -4.35 52.75 -7.59
C ASP A 812 -3.22 53.45 -8.38
N GLY A 813 -3.56 54.42 -9.19
CA GLY A 813 -2.59 55.26 -9.90
C GLY A 813 -2.02 54.66 -11.18
N LYS A 814 -2.55 53.56 -11.67
CA LYS A 814 -2.17 52.96 -12.96
C LYS A 814 -2.91 53.62 -14.11
N ILE A 815 -2.19 53.90 -15.17
CA ILE A 815 -2.74 54.46 -16.41
C ILE A 815 -2.81 53.31 -17.43
N SER A 816 -3.95 53.13 -18.08
CA SER A 816 -4.11 52.28 -19.24
C SER A 816 -4.41 53.12 -20.47
N VAL A 817 -3.73 52.85 -21.58
CA VAL A 817 -3.87 53.56 -22.86
C VAL A 817 -4.20 52.54 -23.94
N VAL A 818 -5.18 52.87 -24.75
CA VAL A 818 -5.58 52.07 -25.95
C VAL A 818 -5.53 52.97 -27.18
N GLY A 819 -4.81 52.51 -28.20
CA GLY A 819 -4.74 53.18 -29.50
C GLY A 819 -5.39 52.33 -30.56
N GLY A 820 -6.28 52.89 -31.33
CA GLY A 820 -6.94 52.29 -32.47
C GLY A 820 -6.75 53.12 -33.75
N VAL A 821 -6.41 52.50 -34.87
CA VAL A 821 -6.24 53.11 -36.16
C VAL A 821 -7.02 52.36 -37.22
N THR A 822 -7.78 53.07 -38.06
CA THR A 822 -8.54 52.45 -39.12
C THR A 822 -7.63 51.91 -40.24
N ALA A 823 -8.09 50.94 -40.97
CA ALA A 823 -7.28 50.21 -41.96
C ALA A 823 -6.69 51.05 -43.08
N ASP A 824 -7.44 52.07 -43.49
CA ASP A 824 -7.05 53.04 -44.51
C ASP A 824 -5.84 53.91 -44.11
N ILE A 825 -5.61 54.12 -42.81
CA ILE A 825 -4.54 54.94 -42.26
C ILE A 825 -3.41 54.10 -41.64
N SER A 826 -3.66 52.84 -41.31
CA SER A 826 -2.74 51.94 -40.60
C SER A 826 -1.36 51.73 -41.28
N ASN A 827 -1.29 52.01 -42.58
CA ASN A 827 -0.05 51.97 -43.37
C ASN A 827 0.85 53.20 -43.10
N LYS A 828 0.29 54.29 -42.66
CA LYS A 828 1.00 55.54 -42.34
C LYS A 828 1.22 55.68 -40.87
N ILE A 829 0.20 55.47 -40.07
CA ILE A 829 0.22 55.58 -38.60
C ILE A 829 -0.15 54.24 -37.98
N LYS A 830 0.79 53.60 -37.25
CA LYS A 830 0.53 52.31 -36.60
C LYS A 830 0.09 52.57 -35.17
N ALA A 831 -0.96 51.87 -34.72
CA ALA A 831 -1.44 51.99 -33.34
C ALA A 831 -0.37 51.61 -32.30
N GLY A 832 0.52 50.63 -32.63
CA GLY A 832 1.62 50.21 -31.78
C GLY A 832 2.62 51.35 -31.52
N ASP A 833 2.97 52.15 -32.58
CA ASP A 833 3.92 53.26 -32.46
C ASP A 833 3.26 54.45 -31.71
N LEU A 834 1.99 54.73 -31.92
CA LEU A 834 1.20 55.74 -31.22
C LEU A 834 1.11 55.47 -29.72
N VAL A 835 0.75 54.24 -29.36
CA VAL A 835 0.66 53.86 -27.94
C VAL A 835 2.03 53.80 -27.30
N GLY A 836 3.06 53.35 -28.01
CA GLY A 836 4.44 53.36 -27.55
C GLY A 836 4.94 54.77 -27.26
N PHE A 837 4.63 55.74 -28.12
CA PHE A 837 4.98 57.16 -27.97
C PHE A 837 4.36 57.75 -26.69
N VAL A 838 3.07 57.46 -26.42
CA VAL A 838 2.40 57.97 -25.22
C VAL A 838 2.85 57.22 -23.96
N ALA A 839 2.96 55.89 -24.02
CA ALA A 839 3.36 55.07 -22.89
C ALA A 839 4.77 55.46 -22.37
N ALA A 840 5.70 55.77 -23.25
CA ALA A 840 7.03 56.21 -22.90
C ALA A 840 7.02 57.52 -22.06
N GLN A 841 6.10 58.43 -22.37
CA GLN A 841 5.96 59.71 -21.67
C GLN A 841 5.32 59.61 -20.28
N ILE A 842 4.50 58.56 -20.08
CA ILE A 842 3.79 58.30 -18.79
C ILE A 842 4.52 57.27 -17.94
N GLY A 843 5.81 57.01 -18.21
CA GLY A 843 6.63 56.09 -17.41
C GLY A 843 6.28 54.60 -17.60
N GLY A 844 5.89 54.20 -18.80
CA GLY A 844 5.50 52.80 -19.07
C GLY A 844 5.92 52.31 -20.44
N LYS A 845 5.26 51.24 -20.90
CA LYS A 845 5.51 50.62 -22.20
C LYS A 845 4.18 50.31 -22.89
N GLY A 846 4.20 50.30 -24.22
CA GLY A 846 3.05 49.99 -25.02
C GLY A 846 3.45 49.39 -26.36
N GLY A 847 2.52 48.68 -27.00
CA GLY A 847 2.71 48.11 -28.31
C GLY A 847 1.50 47.28 -28.74
N GLY A 848 1.52 46.78 -29.96
CA GLY A 848 0.42 45.97 -30.49
C GLY A 848 0.44 45.90 -32.00
N ARG A 849 -0.68 45.52 -32.58
CA ARG A 849 -0.89 45.45 -34.03
C ARG A 849 -1.01 46.85 -34.65
N PRO A 850 -0.83 47.01 -35.98
CA PRO A 850 -0.96 48.29 -36.63
C PRO A 850 -2.34 48.96 -36.47
N ASP A 851 -3.41 48.14 -36.33
CA ASP A 851 -4.80 48.56 -36.23
C ASP A 851 -5.27 48.76 -34.76
N MET A 852 -4.59 48.14 -33.76
CA MET A 852 -4.98 48.19 -32.37
C MET A 852 -3.78 47.89 -31.46
N ALA A 853 -3.54 48.73 -30.49
CA ALA A 853 -2.47 48.56 -29.52
C ALA A 853 -2.89 48.98 -28.12
N MET A 854 -2.20 48.47 -27.12
CA MET A 854 -2.44 48.77 -25.72
C MET A 854 -1.11 49.08 -25.03
N GLY A 855 -1.19 49.94 -24.02
CA GLY A 855 -0.03 50.27 -23.18
C GLY A 855 -0.48 50.80 -21.82
N GLY A 856 0.46 51.19 -21.02
CA GLY A 856 0.14 51.80 -19.74
C GLY A 856 1.36 52.43 -19.11
N GLY A 857 1.14 53.11 -18.00
CA GLY A 857 2.17 53.79 -17.21
C GLY A 857 1.69 54.10 -15.80
N THR A 858 2.50 54.83 -15.05
CA THR A 858 2.20 55.18 -13.65
C THR A 858 2.33 56.64 -13.33
N ASP A 859 2.78 57.46 -14.29
CA ASP A 859 2.95 58.90 -14.07
C ASP A 859 1.69 59.68 -14.49
N LEU A 860 0.77 59.85 -13.54
CA LEU A 860 -0.47 60.61 -13.73
C LEU A 860 -0.23 62.07 -14.03
N ALA A 861 0.88 62.68 -13.54
CA ALA A 861 1.14 64.10 -13.72
C ALA A 861 1.47 64.45 -15.16
N THR A 862 2.11 63.53 -15.89
CA THR A 862 2.50 63.71 -17.29
C THR A 862 1.40 63.29 -18.29
N LEU A 863 0.33 62.57 -17.86
CA LEU A 863 -0.72 62.09 -18.76
C LEU A 863 -1.38 63.20 -19.61
N PRO A 864 -1.77 64.38 -19.06
CA PRO A 864 -2.38 65.40 -19.87
C PRO A 864 -1.45 65.99 -20.95
N SER A 865 -0.17 66.15 -20.64
CA SER A 865 0.85 66.63 -21.60
C SER A 865 1.16 65.60 -22.66
N ALA A 866 1.21 64.31 -22.27
CA ALA A 866 1.40 63.19 -23.18
C ALA A 866 0.23 63.10 -24.21
N LEU A 867 -1.02 63.24 -23.75
CA LEU A 867 -2.18 63.21 -24.63
C LEU A 867 -2.19 64.44 -25.58
N ALA A 868 -1.85 65.66 -25.07
CA ALA A 868 -1.76 66.86 -25.90
C ALA A 868 -0.67 66.80 -26.99
N SER A 869 0.42 66.05 -26.76
CA SER A 869 1.52 65.86 -27.72
C SER A 869 1.14 65.01 -28.92
N VAL A 870 0.10 64.18 -28.79
CA VAL A 870 -0.31 63.21 -29.81
C VAL A 870 -0.66 63.88 -31.15
N ARG A 871 -1.31 65.02 -31.11
CA ARG A 871 -1.68 65.75 -32.34
C ARG A 871 -0.44 66.12 -33.16
N GLY A 872 0.55 66.76 -32.56
CA GLY A 872 1.80 67.10 -33.24
C GLY A 872 2.57 65.85 -33.75
N TRP A 873 2.54 64.76 -32.95
CA TRP A 873 3.14 63.46 -33.38
C TRP A 873 2.43 62.90 -34.64
N VAL A 874 1.10 62.92 -34.65
CA VAL A 874 0.30 62.47 -35.81
C VAL A 874 0.52 63.34 -37.04
N GLU A 875 0.64 64.68 -36.90
CA GLU A 875 0.92 65.64 -37.98
C GLU A 875 2.34 65.44 -38.59
N SER A 876 3.24 64.88 -37.83
CA SER A 876 4.61 64.60 -38.28
C SER A 876 4.78 63.27 -39.08
N LYS A 877 3.74 62.45 -39.18
CA LYS A 877 3.73 61.19 -39.87
C LYS A 877 2.98 61.22 -41.20
#